data_c74e6c89bd5d8be34b2343f62ce1185b
#
_entry.id   c74e6c89bd5d8be34b2343f62ce1185b
#
_cell.length_a   1.000
_cell.length_b   1.000
_cell.length_c   1.000
_cell.angle_alpha   90.00
_cell.angle_beta   90.00
_cell.angle_gamma   90.00
#
_symmetry.space_group_name_H-M   'P 1'
#
loop_
_entity.id
_entity.type
_entity.pdbx_description
1 polymer ?
#
loop_
_entity_poly.entity_id
_entity_poly.type
_entity_poly.pdbx_seq_one_letter_code
_entity_poly.pdbx_strand_id
1 'polypeptide(L)'
;MSSIKDIANSYAEEYCSDAIYPSHLFKAILHKSICLVHFLETDLDKDYYYLQEWADIQMQLSPRAPRPQKDLDYSEESKTVMEEAEAYREKFGLAECEPVCVLASLVTPGVGFTFDQLKTLPLTVSEIEAKIGTSVSGTKGKNGAEGKTNLAVGTGSGSVEKYCVDLVAETRAGKYAPVIGFENEISVIFEILGRKTKSNLLITGESGVGKTALIHAFVKQLSEGHVPSFLSDAAAYELDLASIGVDASYKGELEDRFKTLLREIKERPNTILVIESIDKLFDKQSSLYGASSMLKQELNKGNLLLLCTASIDGYTKNIETDKEFVNKLEKITLEEPNADLCLRILKGAVGTYSEYHRLAVGEPVLVDAIRLAKRYLTEKALPDSAFDLIDRTMALVKTMNDMSAADIAALQTELALLTDQIETKESAQIMTELEWLYYKMTNQISCILLAQLDAEVDFNKLATAQERVDYLKQTLDRLAQLCEPKRTELDSSDLFAVVAKQTGIPLGKVQSKERDRLINAEATLKKRVVGQDHAVKIVLDAVFESRSGLNKKGQPMGSFFFLGPTGTGKTELSKALAAFLFEDESSLIRFDMSEFKEEHSVALLYGAPPGYVGYEEGGLLVNKIRQKPYSVVLFDEIEKAHKSVFDLFLQILDEGKLHDRLGRVGDFSNALILFTSNIGSQFIVDSFNKGVVPQNNDLMDIMQNYFRPEFLGRLTEIVPFSPITEETVTRIFEIHLKGLLKLLEEQGIELVMAPEVKRDIAMMGFNPQYGARPVIGIIRKELRHPLSKLIISGKVKSGDTVEVRMKEGRPEFVTR
;
A
#
# COMPACT_ATOMS: atom_id res chain seq x y z
N MET A 1 -12.80 17.71 40.21
CA MET A 1 -11.94 16.95 41.18
C MET A 1 -12.50 15.55 41.49
N SER A 2 -13.81 15.36 41.74
CA SER A 2 -14.38 14.00 41.92
C SER A 2 -14.11 13.10 40.71
N SER A 3 -14.29 13.58 39.49
CA SER A 3 -14.05 12.82 38.27
C SER A 3 -12.58 12.37 38.08
N ILE A 4 -11.59 13.14 38.54
CA ILE A 4 -10.17 12.72 38.45
C ILE A 4 -9.91 11.56 39.43
N LYS A 5 -10.50 11.63 40.66
CA LYS A 5 -10.40 10.54 41.64
C LYS A 5 -11.01 9.25 41.12
N ASP A 6 -12.20 9.33 40.51
CA ASP A 6 -12.93 8.18 40.01
C ASP A 6 -12.16 7.49 38.88
N ILE A 7 -11.58 8.29 37.96
CA ILE A 7 -10.75 7.78 36.84
C ILE A 7 -9.44 7.18 37.37
N ALA A 8 -8.76 7.86 38.29
CA ALA A 8 -7.53 7.36 38.91
C ALA A 8 -7.77 6.05 39.69
N ASN A 9 -8.91 5.95 40.39
CA ASN A 9 -9.31 4.71 41.08
C ASN A 9 -9.50 3.55 40.06
N SER A 10 -10.14 3.81 38.95
CA SER A 10 -10.33 2.79 37.90
C SER A 10 -8.99 2.25 37.36
N TYR A 11 -8.01 3.11 37.14
CA TYR A 11 -6.66 2.70 36.76
C TYR A 11 -5.93 1.94 37.86
N ALA A 12 -6.08 2.37 39.11
CA ALA A 12 -5.46 1.67 40.25
C ALA A 12 -6.05 0.27 40.46
N GLU A 13 -7.36 0.10 40.26
CA GLU A 13 -8.02 -1.21 40.25
C GLU A 13 -7.52 -2.10 39.11
N GLU A 14 -7.39 -1.57 37.90
CA GLU A 14 -6.91 -2.28 36.69
C GLU A 14 -5.47 -2.80 36.91
N TYR A 15 -4.60 -2.00 37.49
CA TYR A 15 -3.21 -2.38 37.76
C TYR A 15 -3.02 -3.12 39.13
N CYS A 16 -4.11 -3.46 39.82
CA CYS A 16 -4.10 -4.12 41.13
C CYS A 16 -3.23 -3.40 42.15
N SER A 17 -3.30 -2.06 42.21
CA SER A 17 -2.56 -1.25 43.18
C SER A 17 -3.25 -1.31 44.53
N ASP A 18 -2.49 -1.00 45.63
CA ASP A 18 -3.00 -0.96 47.02
C ASP A 18 -3.49 0.42 47.43
N ALA A 19 -3.16 1.46 46.67
CA ALA A 19 -3.60 2.84 46.80
C ALA A 19 -3.58 3.59 45.48
N ILE A 20 -4.16 4.79 45.42
CA ILE A 20 -4.06 5.68 44.27
C ILE A 20 -2.70 6.43 44.36
N TYR A 21 -1.76 6.07 43.47
CA TYR A 21 -0.44 6.69 43.39
C TYR A 21 -0.42 7.89 42.43
N PRO A 22 0.61 8.75 42.45
CA PRO A 22 0.75 9.89 41.53
C PRO A 22 0.71 9.48 40.04
N SER A 23 1.18 8.28 39.70
CA SER A 23 1.11 7.71 38.34
C SER A 23 -0.33 7.52 37.83
N HIS A 24 -1.26 7.08 38.73
CA HIS A 24 -2.67 6.94 38.40
C HIS A 24 -3.33 8.32 38.25
N LEU A 25 -2.95 9.32 39.04
CA LEU A 25 -3.41 10.69 38.89
C LEU A 25 -2.93 11.32 37.58
N PHE A 26 -1.66 11.09 37.23
CA PHE A 26 -1.11 11.59 35.98
C PHE A 26 -1.82 10.97 34.77
N LYS A 27 -2.06 9.65 34.77
CA LYS A 27 -2.84 8.97 33.73
C LYS A 27 -4.29 9.48 33.71
N ALA A 28 -4.92 9.70 34.85
CA ALA A 28 -6.27 10.24 34.92
C ALA A 28 -6.39 11.66 34.32
N ILE A 29 -5.40 12.53 34.53
CA ILE A 29 -5.37 13.87 33.94
C ILE A 29 -5.22 13.81 32.41
N LEU A 30 -4.51 12.82 31.87
CA LEU A 30 -4.38 12.59 30.43
C LEU A 30 -5.65 11.99 29.84
N HIS A 31 -6.65 11.62 30.65
CA HIS A 31 -7.89 11.09 30.13
C HIS A 31 -8.68 12.17 29.38
N LYS A 32 -9.22 11.83 28.23
CA LYS A 32 -9.91 12.79 27.34
C LYS A 32 -11.08 13.53 27.97
N SER A 33 -11.75 12.92 28.94
CA SER A 33 -12.85 13.57 29.67
C SER A 33 -12.41 14.74 30.57
N ILE A 34 -11.14 14.89 30.85
CA ILE A 34 -10.57 15.97 31.65
C ILE A 34 -10.25 17.22 30.82
N CYS A 35 -10.36 17.13 29.48
CA CYS A 35 -10.21 18.24 28.53
C CYS A 35 -8.84 18.95 28.54
N LEU A 36 -7.78 18.35 29.07
CA LEU A 36 -6.42 18.91 29.07
C LEU A 36 -5.60 18.53 27.81
N VAL A 37 -6.08 17.62 26.98
CA VAL A 37 -5.36 17.13 25.81
C VAL A 37 -5.04 18.28 24.84
N HIS A 38 -6.00 19.14 24.54
CA HIS A 38 -5.82 20.30 23.68
C HIS A 38 -4.75 21.28 24.21
N PHE A 39 -4.75 21.51 25.52
CA PHE A 39 -3.73 22.36 26.20
C PHE A 39 -2.34 21.73 26.07
N LEU A 40 -2.21 20.41 26.22
CA LEU A 40 -0.93 19.71 26.09
C LEU A 40 -0.39 19.71 24.66
N GLU A 41 -1.25 19.43 23.68
CA GLU A 41 -0.83 19.32 22.27
C GLU A 41 -0.66 20.69 21.62
N THR A 42 -1.62 21.62 21.80
CA THR A 42 -1.64 22.89 21.06
C THR A 42 -0.90 24.00 21.77
N ASP A 43 -1.06 24.14 23.10
CA ASP A 43 -0.46 25.23 23.88
C ASP A 43 0.97 24.91 24.33
N LEU A 44 1.22 23.64 24.70
CA LEU A 44 2.52 23.21 25.21
C LEU A 44 3.35 22.43 24.16
N ASP A 45 2.80 22.12 23.00
CA ASP A 45 3.46 21.39 21.89
C ASP A 45 4.08 20.06 22.35
N LYS A 46 3.29 19.27 23.11
CA LYS A 46 3.74 17.98 23.67
C LYS A 46 3.03 16.82 23.00
N ASP A 47 3.78 15.75 22.72
CA ASP A 47 3.22 14.51 22.19
C ASP A 47 2.40 13.79 23.27
N TYR A 48 1.08 13.77 23.06
CA TYR A 48 0.12 13.14 23.94
C TYR A 48 0.35 11.63 24.12
N TYR A 49 0.71 10.93 23.04
CA TYR A 49 0.96 9.48 23.08
C TYR A 49 2.20 9.14 23.90
N TYR A 50 3.25 9.96 23.79
CA TYR A 50 4.44 9.80 24.61
C TYR A 50 4.14 9.99 26.10
N LEU A 51 3.32 11.01 26.45
CA LEU A 51 2.91 11.24 27.84
C LEU A 51 2.08 10.08 28.40
N GLN A 52 1.20 9.49 27.57
CA GLN A 52 0.43 8.30 27.97
C GLN A 52 1.33 7.08 28.21
N GLU A 53 2.27 6.81 27.32
CA GLU A 53 3.21 5.69 27.46
C GLU A 53 4.09 5.87 28.70
N TRP A 54 4.56 7.10 28.94
CA TRP A 54 5.31 7.42 30.15
C TRP A 54 4.50 7.14 31.42
N ALA A 55 3.22 7.54 31.45
CA ALA A 55 2.33 7.26 32.57
C ALA A 55 2.15 5.76 32.79
N ASP A 56 1.97 4.98 31.74
CA ASP A 56 1.82 3.53 31.82
C ASP A 56 3.06 2.83 32.40
N ILE A 57 4.26 3.30 32.04
CA ILE A 57 5.52 2.82 32.61
C ILE A 57 5.57 3.12 34.12
N GLN A 58 5.19 4.33 34.54
CA GLN A 58 5.20 4.71 35.97
C GLN A 58 4.15 3.90 36.77
N MET A 59 2.98 3.62 36.22
CA MET A 59 1.97 2.76 36.83
C MET A 59 2.45 1.32 37.01
N GLN A 60 3.21 0.78 36.08
CA GLN A 60 3.80 -0.56 36.22
C GLN A 60 4.82 -0.66 37.36
N LEU A 61 5.46 0.44 37.71
CA LEU A 61 6.44 0.54 38.81
C LEU A 61 5.78 0.78 40.19
N SER A 62 4.48 1.12 40.22
CA SER A 62 3.76 1.36 41.46
C SER A 62 3.53 0.05 42.27
N PRO A 63 3.46 0.10 43.62
CA PRO A 63 3.20 -1.05 44.45
C PRO A 63 1.88 -1.75 44.12
N ARG A 64 1.88 -3.07 44.19
CA ARG A 64 0.71 -3.90 43.83
C ARG A 64 0.17 -4.72 44.99
N ALA A 65 -1.15 -4.79 45.11
CA ALA A 65 -1.86 -5.68 46.00
C ALA A 65 -2.02 -7.11 45.37
N PRO A 66 -2.11 -8.16 46.19
CA PRO A 66 -2.30 -9.53 45.71
C PRO A 66 -3.69 -9.76 45.05
N ARG A 67 -4.65 -8.87 45.27
CA ARG A 67 -6.01 -8.90 44.68
C ARG A 67 -6.49 -7.48 44.40
N PRO A 68 -7.30 -7.24 43.33
CA PRO A 68 -7.92 -5.94 43.08
C PRO A 68 -8.77 -5.51 44.28
N GLN A 69 -8.60 -4.27 44.69
CA GLN A 69 -9.39 -3.65 45.78
C GLN A 69 -10.25 -2.54 45.14
N LYS A 70 -11.45 -2.31 45.65
CA LYS A 70 -12.37 -1.26 45.21
C LYS A 70 -12.32 -0.06 46.16
N ASP A 71 -12.58 1.13 45.63
CA ASP A 71 -12.64 2.39 46.40
C ASP A 71 -11.34 2.64 47.18
N LEU A 72 -10.24 2.75 46.43
CA LEU A 72 -8.91 2.98 46.99
C LEU A 72 -8.74 4.43 47.49
N ASP A 73 -8.02 4.59 48.59
CA ASP A 73 -7.60 5.90 49.07
C ASP A 73 -6.31 6.38 48.38
N TYR A 74 -6.05 7.70 48.46
CA TYR A 74 -4.79 8.27 48.01
C TYR A 74 -3.61 7.79 48.83
N SER A 75 -2.50 7.47 48.14
CA SER A 75 -1.21 7.29 48.84
C SER A 75 -0.74 8.59 49.49
N GLU A 76 0.25 8.52 50.37
CA GLU A 76 0.80 9.74 51.01
C GLU A 76 1.36 10.73 49.99
N GLU A 77 2.04 10.23 48.93
CA GLU A 77 2.53 11.06 47.82
C GLU A 77 1.38 11.72 47.06
N SER A 78 0.28 10.98 46.81
CA SER A 78 -0.90 11.53 46.13
C SER A 78 -1.65 12.58 46.97
N LYS A 79 -1.65 12.46 48.29
CA LYS A 79 -2.18 13.49 49.17
C LYS A 79 -1.35 14.77 49.07
N THR A 80 -0.03 14.64 49.09
CA THR A 80 0.90 15.77 48.91
C THR A 80 0.69 16.46 47.53
N VAL A 81 0.46 15.68 46.46
CA VAL A 81 0.11 16.23 45.16
C VAL A 81 -1.17 17.05 45.18
N MET A 82 -2.19 16.59 45.90
CA MET A 82 -3.48 17.29 46.00
C MET A 82 -3.39 18.58 46.86
N GLU A 83 -2.57 18.57 47.92
CA GLU A 83 -2.30 19.74 48.75
C GLU A 83 -1.51 20.81 47.94
N GLU A 84 -0.51 20.41 47.23
CA GLU A 84 0.28 21.32 46.36
C GLU A 84 -0.54 21.82 45.15
N ALA A 85 -1.50 21.04 44.63
CA ALA A 85 -2.42 21.50 43.61
C ALA A 85 -3.31 22.66 44.07
N GLU A 86 -3.67 22.69 45.39
CA GLU A 86 -4.39 23.81 45.98
C GLU A 86 -3.50 25.06 46.07
N ALA A 87 -2.21 24.93 46.35
CA ALA A 87 -1.26 26.04 46.31
C ALA A 87 -1.10 26.60 44.88
N TYR A 88 -1.09 25.72 43.86
CA TYR A 88 -1.10 26.15 42.46
C TYR A 88 -2.40 26.85 42.05
N ARG A 89 -3.56 26.46 42.62
CA ARG A 89 -4.82 27.17 42.42
C ARG A 89 -4.70 28.66 42.83
N GLU A 90 -4.15 28.89 44.04
CA GLU A 90 -3.93 30.26 44.51
C GLU A 90 -2.93 31.03 43.65
N LYS A 91 -1.84 30.38 43.22
CA LYS A 91 -0.80 30.96 42.40
C LYS A 91 -1.32 31.35 41.01
N PHE A 92 -2.19 30.55 40.42
CA PHE A 92 -2.82 30.81 39.13
C PHE A 92 -4.04 31.74 39.20
N GLY A 93 -4.50 32.06 40.41
CA GLY A 93 -5.65 32.93 40.62
C GLY A 93 -6.98 32.34 40.23
N LEU A 94 -7.11 31.02 40.26
CA LEU A 94 -8.32 30.28 39.88
C LEU A 94 -9.31 30.19 41.04
N ALA A 95 -10.63 30.25 40.69
CA ALA A 95 -11.70 30.17 41.67
C ALA A 95 -11.84 28.78 42.31
N GLU A 96 -11.61 27.73 41.49
CA GLU A 96 -11.64 26.34 41.92
C GLU A 96 -10.35 25.63 41.48
N CYS A 97 -10.04 24.52 42.12
CA CYS A 97 -8.87 23.71 41.73
C CYS A 97 -9.19 22.96 40.42
N GLU A 98 -8.61 23.41 39.34
CA GLU A 98 -8.75 22.83 37.99
C GLU A 98 -7.73 21.72 37.75
N PRO A 99 -7.96 20.82 36.74
CA PRO A 99 -7.03 19.74 36.43
C PRO A 99 -5.60 20.21 36.11
N VAL A 100 -5.44 21.42 35.60
CA VAL A 100 -4.12 22.02 35.31
C VAL A 100 -3.31 22.27 36.58
N CYS A 101 -3.96 22.54 37.73
CA CYS A 101 -3.28 22.66 39.03
C CYS A 101 -2.68 21.33 39.47
N VAL A 102 -3.43 20.25 39.30
CA VAL A 102 -2.96 18.89 39.61
C VAL A 102 -1.82 18.49 38.68
N LEU A 103 -1.90 18.87 37.37
CA LEU A 103 -0.81 18.64 36.42
C LEU A 103 0.46 19.40 36.86
N ALA A 104 0.37 20.67 37.24
CA ALA A 104 1.50 21.46 37.70
C ALA A 104 2.13 20.85 38.96
N SER A 105 1.32 20.41 39.89
CA SER A 105 1.77 19.73 41.12
C SER A 105 2.50 18.40 40.82
N LEU A 106 1.96 17.58 39.94
CA LEU A 106 2.57 16.30 39.55
C LEU A 106 3.94 16.45 38.85
N VAL A 107 4.12 17.53 38.07
CA VAL A 107 5.37 17.83 37.37
C VAL A 107 6.38 18.56 38.24
N THR A 108 5.98 18.95 39.48
CA THR A 108 6.88 19.58 40.48
C THR A 108 7.80 18.50 41.08
N PRO A 109 9.14 18.66 40.95
CA PRO A 109 10.08 17.67 41.44
C PRO A 109 9.96 17.44 42.94
N GLY A 110 9.83 16.20 43.39
CA GLY A 110 9.74 15.83 44.80
C GLY A 110 8.34 15.87 45.42
N VAL A 111 7.29 16.27 44.64
CA VAL A 111 5.89 16.25 45.08
C VAL A 111 5.22 14.92 44.68
N GLY A 112 5.02 14.69 43.38
CA GLY A 112 4.42 13.45 42.86
C GLY A 112 5.46 12.45 42.35
N PHE A 113 6.51 12.95 41.73
CA PHE A 113 7.59 12.15 41.15
C PHE A 113 8.95 12.67 41.57
N THR A 114 9.94 11.78 41.59
CA THR A 114 11.33 12.15 41.88
C THR A 114 11.93 12.93 40.69
N PHE A 115 13.00 13.69 40.99
CA PHE A 115 13.74 14.41 39.94
C PHE A 115 14.24 13.50 38.82
N ASP A 116 14.65 12.29 39.16
CA ASP A 116 15.15 11.33 38.15
C ASP A 116 14.04 10.76 37.26
N GLN A 117 12.83 10.56 37.77
CA GLN A 117 11.67 10.17 36.99
C GLN A 117 11.24 11.28 36.03
N LEU A 118 11.24 12.53 36.49
CA LEU A 118 10.86 13.70 35.68
C LEU A 118 11.89 14.08 34.61
N LYS A 119 13.14 13.59 34.65
CA LYS A 119 14.12 13.81 33.57
C LYS A 119 13.68 13.25 32.23
N THR A 120 12.88 12.19 32.24
CA THR A 120 12.36 11.55 31.05
C THR A 120 11.01 12.07 30.59
N LEU A 121 10.38 12.93 31.40
CA LEU A 121 9.11 13.59 31.08
C LEU A 121 9.39 14.90 30.31
N PRO A 122 8.93 15.07 29.07
CA PRO A 122 9.18 16.30 28.32
C PRO A 122 8.25 17.45 28.70
N LEU A 123 7.95 17.61 29.99
CA LEU A 123 7.03 18.62 30.53
C LEU A 123 7.61 19.20 31.83
N THR A 124 7.65 20.52 31.93
CA THR A 124 8.17 21.22 33.10
C THR A 124 7.14 22.18 33.69
N VAL A 125 7.23 22.42 34.98
CA VAL A 125 6.35 23.40 35.67
C VAL A 125 6.46 24.80 35.07
N SER A 126 7.67 25.22 34.69
CA SER A 126 7.92 26.53 34.10
C SER A 126 7.18 26.76 32.79
N GLU A 127 7.02 25.70 31.93
CA GLU A 127 6.26 25.75 30.68
C GLU A 127 4.76 25.95 30.97
N ILE A 128 4.21 25.26 32.00
CA ILE A 128 2.82 25.37 32.40
C ILE A 128 2.54 26.78 32.98
N GLU A 129 3.40 27.28 33.87
CA GLU A 129 3.27 28.61 34.47
C GLU A 129 3.36 29.72 33.40
N ALA A 130 4.28 29.63 32.45
CA ALA A 130 4.45 30.61 31.40
C ALA A 130 3.19 30.78 30.53
N LYS A 131 2.51 29.67 30.25
CA LYS A 131 1.30 29.69 29.40
C LYS A 131 0.07 30.20 30.16
N ILE A 132 -0.09 29.82 31.43
CA ILE A 132 -1.19 30.32 32.27
C ILE A 132 -1.00 31.80 32.65
N GLY A 133 0.24 32.25 32.94
CA GLY A 133 0.55 33.62 33.26
C GLY A 133 0.32 34.62 32.11
N THR A 134 0.48 34.18 30.87
CA THR A 134 0.16 34.97 29.65
C THR A 134 -1.35 35.13 29.46
N SER A 135 -2.16 34.17 29.89
CA SER A 135 -3.63 34.25 29.81
C SER A 135 -4.24 35.25 30.82
N VAL A 136 -3.58 35.45 31.97
CA VAL A 136 -4.07 36.34 33.04
C VAL A 136 -3.59 37.80 32.87
N SER A 137 -2.46 38.04 32.19
CA SER A 137 -1.93 39.42 32.00
C SER A 137 -2.51 40.16 30.77
N GLY A 138 -3.39 39.57 30.01
CA GLY A 138 -4.10 40.16 28.86
C GLY A 138 -5.33 41.00 29.19
N THR A 139 -5.76 41.09 30.44
CA THR A 139 -7.02 41.76 30.84
C THR A 139 -6.84 42.93 31.85
N LYS A 140 -5.97 43.91 31.51
CA LYS A 140 -6.06 45.22 32.12
C LYS A 140 -5.77 46.31 31.07
N GLY A 141 -6.84 46.89 30.53
CA GLY A 141 -6.84 48.22 29.92
C GLY A 141 -7.42 48.33 28.53
N LYS A 142 -8.71 48.55 28.38
CA LYS A 142 -9.39 49.78 27.85
C LYS A 142 -10.87 49.53 27.59
N ASN A 143 -11.64 50.46 28.10
CA ASN A 143 -13.10 50.60 27.95
C ASN A 143 -13.57 50.64 26.50
N GLY A 144 -14.74 50.00 26.25
CA GLY A 144 -15.71 50.50 25.28
C GLY A 144 -16.17 49.47 24.26
N ALA A 145 -17.45 49.17 24.39
CA ALA A 145 -18.33 48.53 23.44
C ALA A 145 -18.54 47.01 23.54
N GLU A 146 -19.75 46.73 23.94
CA GLU A 146 -20.40 45.43 24.05
C GLU A 146 -20.13 44.45 22.92
N GLY A 147 -19.60 43.32 23.30
CA GLY A 147 -19.56 42.09 22.50
C GLY A 147 -19.42 40.93 23.49
N LYS A 148 -20.58 40.43 23.97
CA LYS A 148 -20.65 39.29 24.88
C LYS A 148 -20.10 38.06 24.20
N THR A 149 -18.88 37.66 24.48
CA THR A 149 -18.43 36.27 24.31
C THR A 149 -18.62 35.58 25.67
N ASN A 150 -19.79 35.01 25.85
CA ASN A 150 -20.09 34.10 26.93
C ASN A 150 -19.33 32.79 26.70
N LEU A 151 -18.29 32.54 27.46
CA LEU A 151 -17.92 31.17 27.84
C LEU A 151 -18.94 30.74 28.90
N ALA A 152 -20.18 30.54 28.49
CA ALA A 152 -21.16 29.81 29.25
C ALA A 152 -20.97 28.34 28.94
N VAL A 153 -20.66 27.56 29.96
CA VAL A 153 -21.02 26.13 30.02
C VAL A 153 -22.52 26.09 29.76
N GLY A 154 -22.90 25.93 28.48
CA GLY A 154 -24.27 25.78 28.07
C GLY A 154 -24.72 24.37 28.39
N THR A 155 -25.44 24.23 29.48
CA THR A 155 -26.48 23.20 29.62
C THR A 155 -27.46 23.40 28.49
N GLY A 156 -27.34 22.60 27.40
CA GLY A 156 -28.36 22.60 26.34
C GLY A 156 -27.92 22.49 24.88
N SER A 157 -26.71 22.01 24.53
CA SER A 157 -26.53 21.55 23.18
C SER A 157 -27.10 20.13 23.07
N GLY A 158 -28.11 19.94 22.21
CA GLY A 158 -28.73 18.64 21.97
C GLY A 158 -27.70 17.64 21.41
N SER A 159 -28.00 16.35 21.53
CA SER A 159 -27.15 15.30 21.02
C SER A 159 -26.91 15.44 19.51
N VAL A 160 -27.84 16.05 18.77
CA VAL A 160 -27.70 16.31 17.34
C VAL A 160 -26.59 17.31 17.06
N GLU A 161 -26.50 18.43 17.79
CA GLU A 161 -25.43 19.43 17.62
C GLU A 161 -24.06 18.89 18.01
N LYS A 162 -24.01 17.89 18.87
CA LYS A 162 -22.77 17.29 19.34
C LYS A 162 -22.23 16.22 18.41
N TYR A 163 -23.10 15.41 17.79
CA TYR A 163 -22.71 14.21 17.05
C TYR A 163 -23.07 14.26 15.57
N CYS A 164 -23.79 15.30 15.12
CA CYS A 164 -24.18 15.43 13.72
C CYS A 164 -23.70 16.76 13.13
N VAL A 165 -23.45 16.72 11.84
CA VAL A 165 -23.12 17.89 11.01
C VAL A 165 -24.39 18.29 10.23
N ASP A 166 -24.76 19.57 10.25
CA ASP A 166 -25.83 20.10 9.40
C ASP A 166 -25.32 20.33 7.97
N LEU A 167 -25.58 19.38 7.10
CA LEU A 167 -25.11 19.40 5.72
C LEU A 167 -25.72 20.57 4.91
N VAL A 168 -26.98 20.97 5.20
CA VAL A 168 -27.64 22.09 4.51
C VAL A 168 -27.00 23.42 4.87
N ALA A 169 -26.67 23.61 6.16
CA ALA A 169 -25.98 24.81 6.64
C ALA A 169 -24.56 24.90 6.05
N GLU A 170 -23.79 23.80 6.03
CA GLU A 170 -22.45 23.75 5.44
C GLU A 170 -22.47 24.00 3.92
N THR A 171 -23.49 23.47 3.20
CA THR A 171 -23.64 23.72 1.77
C THR A 171 -23.92 25.19 1.50
N ARG A 172 -24.78 25.85 2.30
CA ARG A 172 -25.04 27.28 2.20
C ARG A 172 -23.81 28.14 2.50
N ALA A 173 -22.93 27.65 3.36
CA ALA A 173 -21.64 28.29 3.63
C ALA A 173 -20.59 28.09 2.52
N GLY A 174 -20.90 27.32 1.45
CA GLY A 174 -20.02 27.10 0.31
C GLY A 174 -18.89 26.11 0.58
N LYS A 175 -19.02 25.23 1.58
CA LYS A 175 -17.96 24.30 1.98
C LYS A 175 -17.73 23.19 0.94
N TYR A 176 -18.75 22.82 0.19
CA TYR A 176 -18.67 21.71 -0.76
C TYR A 176 -18.52 22.18 -2.21
N ALA A 177 -17.62 21.51 -2.94
CA ALA A 177 -17.43 21.77 -4.36
C ALA A 177 -18.67 21.41 -5.20
N PRO A 178 -18.88 22.05 -6.38
CA PRO A 178 -19.96 21.68 -7.28
C PRO A 178 -19.84 20.21 -7.72
N VAL A 179 -20.93 19.46 -7.58
CA VAL A 179 -21.03 18.05 -8.00
C VAL A 179 -21.81 17.99 -9.32
N ILE A 180 -21.33 17.17 -10.25
CA ILE A 180 -21.90 17.01 -11.61
C ILE A 180 -22.15 15.53 -11.88
N GLY A 181 -23.25 15.22 -12.60
CA GLY A 181 -23.48 13.91 -13.21
C GLY A 181 -24.28 12.92 -12.38
N PHE A 182 -25.15 13.41 -11.46
CA PHE A 182 -26.03 12.58 -10.64
C PHE A 182 -27.51 12.94 -10.80
N GLU A 183 -27.89 13.55 -11.92
CA GLU A 183 -29.26 14.05 -12.13
C GLU A 183 -30.32 12.93 -12.05
N ASN A 184 -30.01 11.75 -12.61
CA ASN A 184 -30.88 10.59 -12.55
C ASN A 184 -31.03 10.03 -11.13
N GLU A 185 -29.88 9.84 -10.45
CA GLU A 185 -29.82 9.32 -9.10
C GLU A 185 -30.56 10.23 -8.11
N ILE A 186 -30.43 11.55 -8.24
CA ILE A 186 -31.12 12.54 -7.42
C ILE A 186 -32.65 12.42 -7.65
N SER A 187 -33.08 12.24 -8.89
CA SER A 187 -34.51 12.05 -9.20
C SER A 187 -35.06 10.78 -8.54
N VAL A 188 -34.29 9.69 -8.54
CA VAL A 188 -34.63 8.44 -7.85
C VAL A 188 -34.67 8.64 -6.32
N ILE A 189 -33.74 9.43 -5.76
CA ILE A 189 -33.75 9.77 -4.33
C ILE A 189 -35.07 10.49 -3.97
N PHE A 190 -35.49 11.48 -4.76
CA PHE A 190 -36.76 12.18 -4.52
C PHE A 190 -37.94 11.23 -4.58
N GLU A 191 -37.98 10.33 -5.58
CA GLU A 191 -39.01 9.32 -5.67
C GLU A 191 -39.08 8.43 -4.42
N ILE A 192 -37.96 7.90 -3.98
CA ILE A 192 -37.89 6.98 -2.83
C ILE A 192 -38.32 7.69 -1.54
N LEU A 193 -37.75 8.89 -1.28
CA LEU A 193 -38.11 9.65 -0.07
C LEU A 193 -39.58 10.06 -0.04
N GLY A 194 -40.26 10.22 -1.20
CA GLY A 194 -41.66 10.54 -1.33
C GLY A 194 -42.59 9.33 -1.15
N ARG A 195 -42.11 8.12 -1.03
CA ARG A 195 -42.91 6.90 -0.90
C ARG A 195 -43.56 6.80 0.49
N LYS A 196 -44.77 6.33 0.56
CA LYS A 196 -45.44 6.04 1.84
C LYS A 196 -44.79 4.90 2.62
N THR A 197 -44.25 3.92 1.92
CA THR A 197 -43.60 2.75 2.48
C THR A 197 -42.18 2.63 1.87
N LYS A 198 -41.21 2.22 2.64
CA LYS A 198 -39.78 2.14 2.21
C LYS A 198 -39.25 3.50 1.75
N SER A 199 -39.44 4.52 2.54
CA SER A 199 -38.95 5.88 2.29
C SER A 199 -37.47 6.07 2.74
N ASN A 200 -36.78 4.99 2.97
CA ASN A 200 -35.37 5.02 3.39
C ASN A 200 -34.44 4.48 2.28
N LEU A 201 -33.32 5.08 2.11
CA LEU A 201 -32.39 4.81 1.01
C LEU A 201 -31.05 4.27 1.50
N LEU A 202 -30.58 3.22 0.83
CA LEU A 202 -29.20 2.74 0.93
C LEU A 202 -28.48 2.88 -0.41
N ILE A 203 -27.43 3.68 -0.43
CA ILE A 203 -26.54 3.84 -1.57
C ILE A 203 -25.36 2.88 -1.42
N THR A 204 -25.21 1.94 -2.34
CA THR A 204 -24.07 1.01 -2.38
C THR A 204 -23.17 1.31 -3.57
N GLY A 205 -21.92 0.97 -3.50
CA GLY A 205 -20.96 1.14 -4.60
C GLY A 205 -19.52 0.93 -4.12
N GLU A 206 -18.61 0.80 -5.06
CA GLU A 206 -17.17 0.69 -4.79
C GLU A 206 -16.64 1.95 -4.08
N SER A 207 -15.45 1.80 -3.44
CA SER A 207 -14.78 2.96 -2.85
C SER A 207 -14.35 3.93 -3.96
N GLY A 208 -14.64 5.22 -3.79
CA GLY A 208 -14.26 6.24 -4.77
C GLY A 208 -15.27 6.50 -5.90
N VAL A 209 -16.40 5.75 -5.97
CA VAL A 209 -17.40 5.91 -7.03
C VAL A 209 -18.25 7.20 -6.90
N GLY A 210 -18.14 7.91 -5.77
CA GLY A 210 -18.86 9.18 -5.55
C GLY A 210 -20.12 9.09 -4.69
N LYS A 211 -20.23 8.12 -3.76
CA LYS A 211 -21.38 8.00 -2.82
C LYS A 211 -21.60 9.26 -1.99
N THR A 212 -20.55 9.78 -1.37
CA THR A 212 -20.58 11.04 -0.61
C THR A 212 -20.90 12.24 -1.51
N ALA A 213 -20.35 12.26 -2.73
CA ALA A 213 -20.64 13.31 -3.71
C ALA A 213 -22.13 13.33 -4.11
N LEU A 214 -22.78 12.16 -4.27
CA LEU A 214 -24.22 12.08 -4.51
C LEU A 214 -25.02 12.66 -3.34
N ILE A 215 -24.63 12.40 -2.09
CA ILE A 215 -25.25 13.00 -0.91
C ILE A 215 -25.13 14.53 -0.95
N HIS A 216 -23.93 15.05 -1.22
CA HIS A 216 -23.71 16.50 -1.31
C HIS A 216 -24.49 17.14 -2.47
N ALA A 217 -24.61 16.44 -3.62
CA ALA A 217 -25.43 16.90 -4.74
C ALA A 217 -26.92 16.98 -4.36
N PHE A 218 -27.43 15.98 -3.66
CA PHE A 218 -28.81 15.97 -3.15
C PHE A 218 -29.04 17.09 -2.12
N VAL A 219 -28.13 17.27 -1.15
CA VAL A 219 -28.23 18.34 -0.15
C VAL A 219 -28.15 19.72 -0.79
N LYS A 220 -27.38 19.87 -1.88
CA LYS A 220 -27.35 21.12 -2.66
C LYS A 220 -28.71 21.44 -3.24
N GLN A 221 -29.42 20.47 -3.81
CA GLN A 221 -30.80 20.68 -4.30
C GLN A 221 -31.76 21.10 -3.15
N LEU A 222 -31.59 20.50 -1.94
CA LEU A 222 -32.32 20.92 -0.74
C LEU A 222 -32.00 22.38 -0.37
N SER A 223 -30.73 22.77 -0.39
CA SER A 223 -30.31 24.12 -0.01
C SER A 223 -30.78 25.22 -0.96
N GLU A 224 -30.92 24.88 -2.25
CA GLU A 224 -31.36 25.76 -3.33
C GLU A 224 -32.90 25.78 -3.48
N GLY A 225 -33.62 24.89 -2.76
CA GLY A 225 -35.09 24.80 -2.86
C GLY A 225 -35.59 24.10 -4.12
N HIS A 226 -34.72 23.46 -4.89
CA HIS A 226 -35.04 22.69 -6.09
C HIS A 226 -35.50 21.27 -5.74
N VAL A 227 -36.52 21.16 -4.90
CA VAL A 227 -37.04 19.90 -4.35
C VAL A 227 -38.56 19.82 -4.39
N PRO A 228 -39.12 18.61 -4.38
CA PRO A 228 -40.55 18.42 -4.23
C PRO A 228 -41.11 19.07 -2.95
N SER A 229 -42.35 19.47 -2.96
CA SER A 229 -43.01 20.24 -1.86
C SER A 229 -42.93 19.56 -0.49
N PHE A 230 -42.85 18.23 -0.43
CA PHE A 230 -42.70 17.49 0.84
C PHE A 230 -41.31 17.57 1.46
N LEU A 231 -40.30 18.05 0.71
CA LEU A 231 -38.92 18.29 1.16
C LEU A 231 -38.54 19.77 1.23
N SER A 232 -39.47 20.70 1.00
CA SER A 232 -39.18 22.15 0.89
C SER A 232 -38.45 22.73 2.15
N ASP A 233 -38.78 22.20 3.32
CA ASP A 233 -38.18 22.63 4.60
C ASP A 233 -37.34 21.51 5.26
N ALA A 234 -36.87 20.55 4.46
CA ALA A 234 -36.11 19.42 4.99
C ALA A 234 -34.70 19.84 5.42
N ALA A 235 -34.27 19.35 6.60
CA ALA A 235 -32.91 19.45 7.09
C ALA A 235 -32.19 18.08 6.92
N ALA A 236 -30.94 18.09 6.61
CA ALA A 236 -30.12 16.88 6.48
C ALA A 236 -28.96 16.91 7.50
N TYR A 237 -28.96 15.95 8.42
CA TYR A 237 -27.94 15.81 9.45
C TYR A 237 -27.14 14.56 9.21
N GLU A 238 -25.82 14.71 9.04
CA GLU A 238 -24.90 13.60 8.91
C GLU A 238 -24.36 13.19 10.28
N LEU A 239 -24.54 11.91 10.63
CA LEU A 239 -24.03 11.33 11.85
C LEU A 239 -22.55 11.02 11.74
N ASP A 240 -21.75 11.61 12.59
CA ASP A 240 -20.34 11.23 12.76
C ASP A 240 -20.24 9.97 13.65
N LEU A 241 -20.05 8.83 12.98
CA LEU A 241 -19.90 7.53 13.65
C LEU A 241 -18.61 7.46 14.51
N ALA A 242 -17.60 8.24 14.21
CA ALA A 242 -16.40 8.29 15.00
C ALA A 242 -16.66 9.04 16.32
N SER A 243 -17.25 10.23 16.25
CA SER A 243 -17.54 11.05 17.43
C SER A 243 -18.51 10.40 18.42
N ILE A 244 -19.51 9.63 17.93
CA ILE A 244 -20.45 8.94 18.85
C ILE A 244 -19.80 7.74 19.53
N GLY A 245 -18.79 7.11 18.90
CA GLY A 245 -18.04 5.97 19.43
C GLY A 245 -16.90 6.35 20.36
N VAL A 246 -16.36 7.56 20.26
CA VAL A 246 -15.33 8.09 21.16
C VAL A 246 -15.95 8.37 22.51
N ASP A 247 -15.26 8.10 23.61
CA ASP A 247 -15.66 8.33 25.00
C ASP A 247 -16.79 7.43 25.54
N ALA A 248 -17.27 6.41 24.79
CA ALA A 248 -18.18 5.44 25.36
C ALA A 248 -17.39 4.46 26.24
N SER A 249 -17.40 4.65 27.53
CA SER A 249 -16.65 3.82 28.50
C SER A 249 -17.19 2.38 28.56
N TYR A 250 -18.44 2.14 28.16
CA TYR A 250 -19.06 0.84 28.09
C TYR A 250 -20.19 0.80 27.05
N LYS A 251 -20.49 -0.39 26.57
CA LYS A 251 -21.42 -0.64 25.45
C LYS A 251 -22.82 0.00 25.64
N GLY A 252 -23.34 0.06 26.86
CA GLY A 252 -24.64 0.66 27.20
C GLY A 252 -24.68 2.19 27.03
N GLU A 253 -23.57 2.87 27.26
CA GLU A 253 -23.49 4.33 27.11
C GLU A 253 -23.63 4.77 25.67
N LEU A 254 -23.01 4.04 24.73
CA LEU A 254 -23.15 4.28 23.30
C LEU A 254 -24.61 4.09 22.86
N GLU A 255 -25.25 3.05 23.35
CA GLU A 255 -26.67 2.77 23.06
C GLU A 255 -27.59 3.90 23.56
N ASP A 256 -27.33 4.42 24.77
CA ASP A 256 -28.12 5.54 25.34
C ASP A 256 -27.89 6.85 24.57
N ARG A 257 -26.67 7.15 24.16
CA ARG A 257 -26.34 8.31 23.30
C ARG A 257 -27.08 8.22 21.97
N PHE A 258 -26.99 7.07 21.30
CA PHE A 258 -27.64 6.84 20.02
C PHE A 258 -29.16 6.91 20.12
N LYS A 259 -29.75 6.38 21.19
CA LYS A 259 -31.17 6.47 21.48
C LYS A 259 -31.62 7.92 21.70
N THR A 260 -30.86 8.71 22.44
CA THR A 260 -31.15 10.12 22.68
C THR A 260 -31.09 10.91 21.38
N LEU A 261 -30.05 10.68 20.55
CA LEU A 261 -29.90 11.28 19.22
C LEU A 261 -31.11 10.98 18.31
N LEU A 262 -31.50 9.71 18.20
CA LEU A 262 -32.64 9.32 17.39
C LEU A 262 -33.95 9.95 17.87
N ARG A 263 -34.15 10.15 19.18
CA ARG A 263 -35.30 10.85 19.73
C ARG A 263 -35.28 12.32 19.34
N GLU A 264 -34.17 13.03 19.49
CA GLU A 264 -34.04 14.43 19.12
C GLU A 264 -34.25 14.67 17.61
N ILE A 265 -33.75 13.81 16.75
CA ILE A 265 -33.96 13.86 15.29
C ILE A 265 -35.47 13.75 14.96
N LYS A 266 -36.19 12.88 15.64
CA LYS A 266 -37.61 12.69 15.43
C LYS A 266 -38.45 13.88 15.88
N GLU A 267 -38.02 14.59 16.91
CA GLU A 267 -38.70 15.78 17.40
C GLU A 267 -38.60 16.95 16.42
N ARG A 268 -37.65 16.89 15.49
CA ARG A 268 -37.44 17.88 14.41
C ARG A 268 -38.25 17.50 13.17
N PRO A 269 -39.13 18.36 12.69
CA PRO A 269 -39.92 18.07 11.50
C PRO A 269 -39.04 17.98 10.25
N ASN A 270 -39.44 17.13 9.30
CA ASN A 270 -38.78 16.98 7.99
C ASN A 270 -37.26 16.80 8.05
N THR A 271 -36.77 15.96 8.96
CA THR A 271 -35.34 15.70 9.13
C THR A 271 -34.91 14.41 8.45
N ILE A 272 -33.87 14.49 7.64
CA ILE A 272 -33.21 13.37 7.00
C ILE A 272 -31.92 13.06 7.80
N LEU A 273 -31.83 11.84 8.34
CA LEU A 273 -30.60 11.35 8.95
C LEU A 273 -29.72 10.75 7.87
N VAL A 274 -28.52 11.26 7.75
CA VAL A 274 -27.49 10.73 6.84
C VAL A 274 -26.48 9.91 7.65
N ILE A 275 -26.21 8.67 7.23
CA ILE A 275 -25.19 7.81 7.86
C ILE A 275 -24.26 7.26 6.79
N GLU A 276 -23.04 7.74 6.77
CA GLU A 276 -22.01 7.17 5.88
C GLU A 276 -21.42 5.89 6.48
N SER A 277 -21.12 4.93 5.58
CA SER A 277 -20.55 3.62 5.94
C SER A 277 -21.35 2.91 7.04
N ILE A 278 -22.69 2.80 6.84
CA ILE A 278 -23.59 2.20 7.81
C ILE A 278 -23.27 0.72 8.09
N ASP A 279 -22.56 0.05 7.19
CA ASP A 279 -22.04 -1.31 7.34
C ASP A 279 -21.18 -1.49 8.61
N LYS A 280 -20.53 -0.42 9.12
CA LYS A 280 -19.78 -0.42 10.38
C LYS A 280 -20.69 -0.61 11.61
N LEU A 281 -21.97 -0.18 11.54
CA LEU A 281 -22.96 -0.40 12.61
C LEU A 281 -23.45 -1.85 12.65
N PHE A 282 -23.33 -2.60 11.56
CA PHE A 282 -23.75 -3.98 11.43
C PHE A 282 -22.57 -4.98 11.55
N ASP A 283 -21.36 -4.50 11.69
CA ASP A 283 -20.20 -5.34 11.93
C ASP A 283 -20.22 -5.85 13.39
N LYS A 284 -20.31 -7.17 13.56
CA LYS A 284 -20.38 -7.83 14.84
C LYS A 284 -19.13 -7.63 15.72
N GLN A 285 -18.01 -7.30 15.10
CA GLN A 285 -16.75 -7.02 15.80
C GLN A 285 -16.65 -5.56 16.22
N SER A 286 -17.48 -4.68 15.66
CA SER A 286 -17.48 -3.25 15.99
C SER A 286 -18.13 -2.97 17.36
N SER A 287 -17.56 -2.05 18.11
CA SER A 287 -18.19 -1.49 19.34
C SER A 287 -19.56 -0.85 19.06
N LEU A 288 -19.81 -0.45 17.81
CA LEU A 288 -21.05 0.22 17.36
C LEU A 288 -22.21 -0.76 17.08
N TYR A 289 -21.99 -2.09 17.14
CA TYR A 289 -22.98 -3.08 16.77
C TYR A 289 -24.32 -2.97 17.52
N GLY A 290 -24.29 -2.53 18.80
CA GLY A 290 -25.51 -2.31 19.62
C GLY A 290 -26.47 -1.27 19.03
N ALA A 291 -25.94 -0.23 18.38
CA ALA A 291 -26.72 0.85 17.76
C ALA A 291 -27.57 0.35 16.57
N SER A 292 -27.16 -0.72 15.88
CA SER A 292 -27.91 -1.30 14.76
C SER A 292 -29.31 -1.78 15.17
N SER A 293 -29.44 -2.39 16.36
CA SER A 293 -30.73 -2.86 16.89
C SER A 293 -31.69 -1.71 17.19
N MET A 294 -31.19 -0.59 17.68
CA MET A 294 -31.96 0.60 17.94
C MET A 294 -32.43 1.28 16.67
N LEU A 295 -31.54 1.39 15.67
CA LEU A 295 -31.88 1.93 14.37
C LEU A 295 -33.03 1.12 13.72
N LYS A 296 -32.96 -0.22 13.77
CA LYS A 296 -34.00 -1.10 13.26
C LYS A 296 -35.36 -0.86 13.95
N GLN A 297 -35.35 -0.75 15.28
CA GLN A 297 -36.58 -0.46 16.03
C GLN A 297 -37.22 0.85 15.61
N GLU A 298 -36.42 1.89 15.37
CA GLU A 298 -36.93 3.21 14.95
C GLU A 298 -37.44 3.22 13.51
N LEU A 299 -36.75 2.53 12.61
CA LEU A 299 -37.22 2.34 11.22
C LEU A 299 -38.54 1.54 11.16
N ASN A 300 -38.76 0.61 12.08
CA ASN A 300 -40.02 -0.15 12.18
C ASN A 300 -41.20 0.74 12.59
N LYS A 301 -40.95 1.82 13.36
CA LYS A 301 -41.99 2.80 13.75
C LYS A 301 -42.38 3.76 12.61
N GLY A 302 -41.59 3.84 11.53
CA GLY A 302 -41.92 4.58 10.30
C GLY A 302 -41.79 6.10 10.35
N ASN A 303 -41.16 6.66 11.40
CA ASN A 303 -41.09 8.11 11.62
C ASN A 303 -39.64 8.66 11.43
N LEU A 304 -38.79 7.94 10.70
CA LEU A 304 -37.42 8.35 10.42
C LEU A 304 -37.16 8.28 8.92
N LEU A 305 -36.66 9.36 8.33
CA LEU A 305 -36.07 9.35 6.98
C LEU A 305 -34.58 9.10 7.08
N LEU A 306 -34.13 8.00 6.49
CA LEU A 306 -32.73 7.57 6.51
C LEU A 306 -32.18 7.56 5.09
N LEU A 307 -31.03 8.20 4.91
CA LEU A 307 -30.19 8.12 3.73
C LEU A 307 -28.83 7.58 4.18
N CYS A 308 -28.42 6.43 3.70
CA CYS A 308 -27.18 5.84 4.15
C CYS A 308 -26.33 5.27 3.01
N THR A 309 -25.04 5.13 3.26
CA THR A 309 -24.09 4.52 2.31
C THR A 309 -23.46 3.27 2.87
N ALA A 310 -23.08 2.35 1.99
CA ALA A 310 -22.25 1.19 2.31
C ALA A 310 -21.30 0.87 1.15
N SER A 311 -20.18 0.21 1.44
CA SER A 311 -19.40 -0.45 0.40
C SER A 311 -20.11 -1.70 -0.08
N ILE A 312 -19.82 -2.19 -1.29
CA ILE A 312 -20.39 -3.45 -1.80
C ILE A 312 -20.04 -4.60 -0.86
N ASP A 313 -18.78 -4.69 -0.46
CA ASP A 313 -18.30 -5.72 0.47
C ASP A 313 -18.95 -5.62 1.84
N GLY A 314 -19.04 -4.41 2.40
CA GLY A 314 -19.68 -4.15 3.69
C GLY A 314 -21.16 -4.49 3.68
N TYR A 315 -21.88 -4.17 2.59
CA TYR A 315 -23.25 -4.58 2.40
C TYR A 315 -23.40 -6.10 2.40
N THR A 316 -22.63 -6.81 1.57
CA THR A 316 -22.73 -8.27 1.44
C THR A 316 -22.36 -9.00 2.73
N LYS A 317 -21.30 -8.56 3.43
CA LYS A 317 -20.84 -9.21 4.66
C LYS A 317 -21.72 -8.94 5.87
N ASN A 318 -22.14 -7.69 6.06
CA ASN A 318 -22.73 -7.23 7.32
C ASN A 318 -24.22 -6.96 7.25
N ILE A 319 -24.75 -6.51 6.10
CA ILE A 319 -26.12 -6.01 5.99
C ILE A 319 -27.04 -7.01 5.30
N GLU A 320 -26.63 -7.64 4.20
CA GLU A 320 -27.47 -8.47 3.33
C GLU A 320 -28.13 -9.64 4.08
N THR A 321 -27.45 -10.17 5.10
CA THR A 321 -27.99 -11.25 5.96
C THR A 321 -29.10 -10.79 6.88
N ASP A 322 -29.21 -9.49 7.16
CA ASP A 322 -30.22 -8.87 8.02
C ASP A 322 -31.48 -8.48 7.19
N LYS A 323 -32.31 -9.47 6.90
CA LYS A 323 -33.52 -9.29 6.07
C LYS A 323 -34.51 -8.28 6.65
N GLU A 324 -34.54 -8.12 7.97
CA GLU A 324 -35.44 -7.14 8.63
C GLU A 324 -35.04 -5.72 8.26
N PHE A 325 -33.75 -5.40 8.30
CA PHE A 325 -33.23 -4.09 7.94
C PHE A 325 -33.32 -3.83 6.43
N VAL A 326 -32.91 -4.79 5.61
CA VAL A 326 -32.94 -4.67 4.13
C VAL A 326 -34.36 -4.42 3.61
N ASN A 327 -35.37 -5.06 4.19
CA ASN A 327 -36.78 -4.84 3.78
C ASN A 327 -37.31 -3.43 4.05
N LYS A 328 -36.65 -2.61 4.87
CA LYS A 328 -37.03 -1.22 5.18
C LYS A 328 -36.35 -0.18 4.30
N LEU A 329 -35.38 -0.61 3.52
CA LEU A 329 -34.56 0.23 2.65
C LEU A 329 -34.85 -0.06 1.18
N GLU A 330 -34.75 0.97 0.37
CA GLU A 330 -34.58 0.83 -1.08
C GLU A 330 -33.09 0.97 -1.40
N LYS A 331 -32.56 0.11 -2.26
CA LYS A 331 -31.12 0.10 -2.57
C LYS A 331 -30.87 0.70 -3.95
N ILE A 332 -29.98 1.70 -4.01
CA ILE A 332 -29.39 2.20 -5.25
C ILE A 332 -27.92 1.74 -5.28
N THR A 333 -27.51 1.16 -6.38
CA THR A 333 -26.09 0.82 -6.60
C THR A 333 -25.48 1.83 -7.56
N LEU A 334 -24.45 2.54 -7.11
CA LEU A 334 -23.65 3.42 -7.96
C LEU A 334 -22.57 2.60 -8.68
N GLU A 335 -22.59 2.70 -10.00
CA GLU A 335 -21.56 2.10 -10.86
C GLU A 335 -20.46 3.11 -11.18
N GLU A 336 -19.29 2.61 -11.53
CA GLU A 336 -18.18 3.44 -11.97
C GLU A 336 -18.56 4.22 -13.24
N PRO A 337 -18.38 5.56 -13.27
CA PRO A 337 -18.76 6.37 -14.44
C PRO A 337 -17.89 5.96 -15.65
N ASN A 338 -18.49 6.05 -16.84
CA ASN A 338 -17.73 5.88 -18.07
C ASN A 338 -16.73 7.03 -18.26
N ALA A 339 -15.76 6.84 -19.17
CA ALA A 339 -14.67 7.81 -19.35
C ALA A 339 -15.14 9.22 -19.72
N ASP A 340 -16.22 9.33 -20.50
CA ASP A 340 -16.75 10.64 -20.96
C ASP A 340 -17.42 11.40 -19.80
N LEU A 341 -18.19 10.70 -18.96
CA LEU A 341 -18.80 11.29 -17.78
C LEU A 341 -17.73 11.65 -16.75
N CYS A 342 -16.74 10.77 -16.54
CA CYS A 342 -15.61 11.02 -15.66
C CYS A 342 -14.83 12.27 -16.09
N LEU A 343 -14.58 12.44 -17.40
CA LEU A 343 -13.92 13.65 -17.92
C LEU A 343 -14.71 14.93 -17.64
N ARG A 344 -16.04 14.88 -17.76
CA ARG A 344 -16.92 16.04 -17.42
C ARG A 344 -16.84 16.37 -15.93
N ILE A 345 -16.87 15.35 -15.07
CA ILE A 345 -16.73 15.49 -13.61
C ILE A 345 -15.38 16.13 -13.27
N LEU A 346 -14.28 15.62 -13.84
CA LEU A 346 -12.92 16.17 -13.63
C LEU A 346 -12.81 17.62 -14.10
N LYS A 347 -13.34 17.95 -15.28
CA LYS A 347 -13.34 19.34 -15.80
C LYS A 347 -14.08 20.30 -14.87
N GLY A 348 -15.18 19.86 -14.25
CA GLY A 348 -15.97 20.70 -13.35
C GLY A 348 -15.29 20.95 -12.00
N ALA A 349 -14.44 20.05 -11.53
CA ALA A 349 -13.83 20.13 -10.21
C ALA A 349 -12.34 20.51 -10.22
N VAL A 350 -11.63 20.32 -11.33
CA VAL A 350 -10.17 20.54 -11.42
C VAL A 350 -9.76 21.99 -11.14
N GLY A 351 -10.65 22.96 -11.36
CA GLY A 351 -10.41 24.38 -11.07
C GLY A 351 -9.98 24.63 -9.63
N THR A 352 -10.62 23.97 -8.67
CA THR A 352 -10.31 24.08 -7.23
C THR A 352 -8.88 23.60 -6.93
N TYR A 353 -8.47 22.49 -7.55
CA TYR A 353 -7.12 21.96 -7.41
C TYR A 353 -6.09 22.86 -8.08
N SER A 354 -6.42 23.39 -9.28
CA SER A 354 -5.56 24.33 -10.01
C SER A 354 -5.29 25.62 -9.22
N GLU A 355 -6.29 26.18 -8.57
CA GLU A 355 -6.16 27.35 -7.71
C GLU A 355 -5.28 27.06 -6.49
N TYR A 356 -5.50 25.92 -5.81
CA TYR A 356 -4.76 25.52 -4.61
C TYR A 356 -3.27 25.29 -4.92
N HIS A 357 -2.96 24.55 -5.99
CA HIS A 357 -1.59 24.22 -6.37
C HIS A 357 -0.92 25.28 -7.24
N ARG A 358 -1.69 26.23 -7.81
CA ARG A 358 -1.25 27.25 -8.77
C ARG A 358 -0.65 26.63 -10.04
N LEU A 359 -1.26 25.57 -10.53
CA LEU A 359 -0.86 24.84 -11.71
C LEU A 359 -2.05 24.68 -12.65
N ALA A 360 -1.85 24.93 -13.93
CA ALA A 360 -2.87 24.68 -14.96
C ALA A 360 -2.88 23.20 -15.35
N VAL A 361 -4.08 22.68 -15.68
CA VAL A 361 -4.26 21.28 -16.13
C VAL A 361 -5.03 21.31 -17.45
N GLY A 362 -4.39 20.83 -18.51
CA GLY A 362 -5.00 20.70 -19.83
C GLY A 362 -5.91 19.47 -19.95
N GLU A 363 -6.86 19.51 -20.88
CA GLU A 363 -7.76 18.38 -21.17
C GLU A 363 -7.03 17.07 -21.50
N PRO A 364 -5.93 17.04 -22.28
CA PRO A 364 -5.19 15.81 -22.55
C PRO A 364 -4.67 15.15 -21.27
N VAL A 365 -4.26 15.93 -20.28
CA VAL A 365 -3.79 15.44 -18.98
C VAL A 365 -4.93 14.76 -18.21
N LEU A 366 -6.15 15.33 -18.23
CA LEU A 366 -7.33 14.72 -17.61
C LEU A 366 -7.69 13.37 -18.24
N VAL A 367 -7.62 13.27 -19.57
CA VAL A 367 -7.86 12.01 -20.30
C VAL A 367 -6.83 10.97 -19.92
N ASP A 368 -5.56 11.35 -19.86
CA ASP A 368 -4.47 10.45 -19.46
C ASP A 368 -4.61 10.04 -17.98
N ALA A 369 -5.02 10.96 -17.10
CA ALA A 369 -5.28 10.65 -15.69
C ALA A 369 -6.38 9.57 -15.54
N ILE A 370 -7.50 9.69 -16.27
CA ILE A 370 -8.57 8.68 -16.28
C ILE A 370 -8.04 7.33 -16.76
N ARG A 371 -7.29 7.34 -17.86
CA ARG A 371 -6.73 6.14 -18.47
C ARG A 371 -5.75 5.42 -17.52
N LEU A 372 -4.86 6.20 -16.90
CA LEU A 372 -3.86 5.68 -15.97
C LEU A 372 -4.49 5.18 -14.67
N ALA A 373 -5.40 5.96 -14.09
CA ALA A 373 -6.09 5.57 -12.87
C ALA A 373 -6.87 4.26 -13.07
N LYS A 374 -7.66 4.17 -14.14
CA LYS A 374 -8.44 2.97 -14.46
C LYS A 374 -7.59 1.72 -14.69
N ARG A 375 -6.38 1.91 -15.24
CA ARG A 375 -5.48 0.80 -15.58
C ARG A 375 -4.58 0.37 -14.45
N TYR A 376 -4.10 1.32 -13.65
CA TYR A 376 -2.99 1.10 -12.71
C TYR A 376 -3.36 1.34 -11.25
N LEU A 377 -4.42 2.10 -10.94
CA LEU A 377 -4.83 2.48 -9.59
C LEU A 377 -6.18 1.85 -9.25
N THR A 378 -6.21 0.51 -9.18
CA THR A 378 -7.45 -0.28 -9.01
C THR A 378 -7.98 -0.36 -7.59
N GLU A 379 -7.29 0.26 -6.60
CA GLU A 379 -7.74 0.27 -5.20
C GLU A 379 -9.00 1.10 -4.98
N LYS A 380 -9.21 2.13 -5.81
CA LYS A 380 -10.38 3.00 -5.79
C LYS A 380 -10.97 3.11 -7.20
N ALA A 381 -12.28 3.22 -7.27
CA ALA A 381 -12.99 3.45 -8.52
C ALA A 381 -12.82 4.89 -9.03
N LEU A 382 -13.10 5.11 -10.31
CA LEU A 382 -13.29 6.45 -10.86
C LEU A 382 -14.56 7.08 -10.28
N PRO A 383 -14.60 8.42 -10.12
CA PRO A 383 -13.59 9.41 -10.50
C PRO A 383 -12.49 9.65 -9.44
N ASP A 384 -12.64 9.13 -8.21
CA ASP A 384 -11.77 9.45 -7.07
C ASP A 384 -10.29 9.09 -7.33
N SER A 385 -10.02 7.92 -7.92
CA SER A 385 -8.66 7.51 -8.28
C SER A 385 -7.98 8.46 -9.27
N ALA A 386 -8.74 9.07 -10.19
CA ALA A 386 -8.20 10.06 -11.13
C ALA A 386 -7.94 11.41 -10.44
N PHE A 387 -8.82 11.84 -9.52
CA PHE A 387 -8.59 13.03 -8.69
C PHE A 387 -7.36 12.88 -7.82
N ASP A 388 -7.24 11.76 -7.11
CA ASP A 388 -6.07 11.45 -6.28
C ASP A 388 -4.76 11.50 -7.08
N LEU A 389 -4.77 10.97 -8.32
CA LEU A 389 -3.60 11.00 -9.19
C LEU A 389 -3.23 12.42 -9.59
N ILE A 390 -4.22 13.25 -9.98
CA ILE A 390 -4.01 14.65 -10.38
C ILE A 390 -3.49 15.45 -9.19
N ASP A 391 -4.17 15.39 -8.04
CA ASP A 391 -3.80 16.11 -6.82
C ASP A 391 -2.38 15.78 -6.37
N ARG A 392 -2.06 14.49 -6.29
CA ARG A 392 -0.73 14.01 -5.94
C ARG A 392 0.34 14.49 -6.91
N THR A 393 0.05 14.48 -8.22
CA THR A 393 1.01 14.93 -9.22
C THR A 393 1.23 16.44 -9.12
N MET A 394 0.17 17.22 -8.92
CA MET A 394 0.26 18.65 -8.71
C MET A 394 1.06 19.01 -7.45
N ALA A 395 0.84 18.28 -6.35
CA ALA A 395 1.59 18.44 -5.11
C ALA A 395 3.09 18.14 -5.31
N LEU A 396 3.43 17.10 -6.08
CA LEU A 396 4.81 16.76 -6.41
C LEU A 396 5.48 17.81 -7.31
N VAL A 397 4.77 18.36 -8.31
CA VAL A 397 5.28 19.46 -9.15
C VAL A 397 5.52 20.72 -8.31
N LYS A 398 4.60 21.05 -7.40
CA LYS A 398 4.76 22.17 -6.47
C LYS A 398 5.99 21.99 -5.57
N THR A 399 6.14 20.83 -4.95
CA THR A 399 7.31 20.51 -4.11
C THR A 399 8.61 20.55 -4.94
N MET A 400 8.58 20.04 -6.16
CA MET A 400 9.70 20.12 -7.11
C MET A 400 10.11 21.59 -7.38
N ASN A 401 9.14 22.46 -7.67
CA ASN A 401 9.37 23.87 -7.91
C ASN A 401 9.99 24.61 -6.70
N ASP A 402 9.69 24.15 -5.49
CA ASP A 402 10.09 24.83 -4.25
C ASP A 402 11.43 24.32 -3.70
N MET A 403 11.71 23.01 -3.81
CA MET A 403 12.80 22.35 -3.09
C MET A 403 13.92 21.80 -3.98
N SER A 404 13.61 21.31 -5.19
CA SER A 404 14.59 20.52 -5.96
C SER A 404 15.87 21.29 -6.33
N ALA A 405 15.81 22.59 -6.54
CA ALA A 405 17.01 23.38 -6.84
C ALA A 405 18.01 23.40 -5.67
N ALA A 406 17.51 23.54 -4.44
CA ALA A 406 18.32 23.51 -3.22
C ALA A 406 18.90 22.11 -2.97
N ASP A 407 18.10 21.07 -3.17
CA ASP A 407 18.54 19.67 -3.00
C ASP A 407 19.63 19.31 -4.01
N ILE A 408 19.49 19.71 -5.28
CA ILE A 408 20.49 19.49 -6.33
C ILE A 408 21.81 20.20 -5.96
N ALA A 409 21.74 21.47 -5.53
CA ALA A 409 22.92 22.23 -5.14
C ALA A 409 23.66 21.60 -3.93
N ALA A 410 22.91 21.07 -2.97
CA ALA A 410 23.49 20.33 -1.83
C ALA A 410 24.21 19.06 -2.29
N LEU A 411 23.61 18.28 -3.18
CA LEU A 411 24.23 17.07 -3.74
C LEU A 411 25.46 17.38 -4.59
N GLN A 412 25.45 18.48 -5.38
CA GLN A 412 26.63 18.95 -6.12
C GLN A 412 27.77 19.32 -5.18
N THR A 413 27.48 20.00 -4.07
CA THR A 413 28.48 20.36 -3.05
C THR A 413 29.09 19.10 -2.40
N GLU A 414 28.26 18.13 -2.07
CA GLU A 414 28.69 16.85 -1.50
C GLU A 414 29.57 16.07 -2.51
N LEU A 415 29.18 16.02 -3.78
CA LEU A 415 29.96 15.41 -4.85
C LEU A 415 31.35 16.09 -5.01
N ALA A 416 31.40 17.43 -4.96
CA ALA A 416 32.67 18.15 -5.03
C ALA A 416 33.61 17.77 -3.87
N LEU A 417 33.10 17.69 -2.65
CA LEU A 417 33.87 17.25 -1.49
C LEU A 417 34.38 15.81 -1.64
N LEU A 418 33.60 14.91 -2.20
CA LEU A 418 34.03 13.51 -2.45
C LEU A 418 35.08 13.47 -3.57
N THR A 419 34.96 14.31 -4.59
CA THR A 419 35.93 14.39 -5.68
C THR A 419 37.33 14.79 -5.18
N ASP A 420 37.41 15.79 -4.29
CA ASP A 420 38.67 16.22 -3.66
C ASP A 420 39.32 15.15 -2.78
N GLN A 421 38.53 14.16 -2.35
CA GLN A 421 39.02 13.05 -1.48
C GLN A 421 39.43 11.79 -2.24
N ILE A 422 39.28 11.75 -3.57
CA ILE A 422 39.63 10.55 -4.38
C ILE A 422 41.11 10.16 -4.24
N GLU A 423 42.00 11.15 -4.16
CA GLU A 423 43.42 10.88 -4.04
C GLU A 423 43.88 10.53 -2.62
N THR A 424 43.06 10.82 -1.61
CA THR A 424 43.46 10.71 -0.19
C THR A 424 42.86 9.51 0.56
N LYS A 425 41.71 8.96 0.09
CA LYS A 425 41.02 7.83 0.72
C LYS A 425 41.20 6.53 -0.05
N GLU A 426 40.96 5.41 0.64
CA GLU A 426 40.96 4.09 0.00
C GLU A 426 39.82 3.99 -1.04
N SER A 427 40.13 3.43 -2.21
CA SER A 427 39.21 3.32 -3.34
C SER A 427 37.87 2.66 -2.96
N ALA A 428 37.88 1.65 -2.09
CA ALA A 428 36.68 0.96 -1.62
C ALA A 428 35.74 1.88 -0.81
N GLN A 429 36.29 2.77 0.03
CA GLN A 429 35.49 3.70 0.83
C GLN A 429 34.81 4.76 -0.06
N ILE A 430 35.55 5.30 -1.04
CA ILE A 430 35.03 6.28 -1.98
C ILE A 430 33.90 5.68 -2.83
N MET A 431 34.06 4.44 -3.27
CA MET A 431 33.03 3.75 -4.05
C MET A 431 31.72 3.62 -3.24
N THR A 432 31.80 3.30 -1.96
CA THR A 432 30.64 3.21 -1.06
C THR A 432 29.95 4.58 -0.85
N GLU A 433 30.75 5.66 -0.68
CA GLU A 433 30.21 7.02 -0.54
C GLU A 433 29.53 7.51 -1.82
N LEU A 434 30.08 7.18 -3.00
CA LEU A 434 29.47 7.51 -4.28
C LEU A 434 28.17 6.72 -4.52
N GLU A 435 28.09 5.46 -4.08
CA GLU A 435 26.85 4.68 -4.08
C GLU A 435 25.80 5.30 -3.16
N TRP A 436 26.21 5.78 -1.99
CA TRP A 436 25.33 6.49 -1.07
C TRP A 436 24.82 7.81 -1.64
N LEU A 437 25.70 8.57 -2.31
CA LEU A 437 25.29 9.81 -2.98
C LEU A 437 24.31 9.54 -4.13
N TYR A 438 24.54 8.49 -4.91
CA TYR A 438 23.59 8.06 -5.94
C TYR A 438 22.23 7.68 -5.34
N TYR A 439 22.25 6.92 -4.23
CA TYR A 439 21.04 6.57 -3.48
C TYR A 439 20.30 7.82 -2.97
N LYS A 440 20.99 8.80 -2.41
CA LYS A 440 20.41 10.08 -2.00
C LYS A 440 19.77 10.80 -3.19
N MET A 441 20.50 10.94 -4.30
CA MET A 441 20.01 11.58 -5.51
C MET A 441 18.69 10.93 -5.99
N THR A 442 18.63 9.63 -6.08
CA THR A 442 17.46 8.90 -6.58
C THR A 442 16.24 8.96 -5.64
N ASN A 443 16.44 9.20 -4.34
CA ASN A 443 15.37 9.26 -3.35
C ASN A 443 14.93 10.69 -2.97
N GLN A 444 15.84 11.67 -2.98
CA GLN A 444 15.52 13.06 -2.62
C GLN A 444 14.98 13.86 -3.81
N ILE A 445 15.53 13.64 -5.01
CA ILE A 445 15.07 14.35 -6.19
C ILE A 445 13.70 13.85 -6.65
N SER A 446 12.85 14.77 -7.09
CA SER A 446 11.51 14.44 -7.60
C SER A 446 11.56 13.40 -8.72
N CYS A 447 10.68 12.38 -8.64
CA CYS A 447 10.56 11.37 -9.69
C CYS A 447 10.21 11.97 -11.06
N ILE A 448 9.59 13.14 -11.08
CA ILE A 448 9.24 13.86 -12.30
C ILE A 448 10.52 14.35 -13.03
N LEU A 449 11.49 14.86 -12.30
CA LEU A 449 12.79 15.26 -12.86
C LEU A 449 13.63 14.05 -13.27
N LEU A 450 13.69 13.04 -12.42
CA LEU A 450 14.43 11.81 -12.70
C LEU A 450 13.89 11.08 -13.94
N ALA A 451 12.59 11.12 -14.18
CA ALA A 451 11.98 10.53 -15.37
C ALA A 451 12.38 11.20 -16.68
N GLN A 452 12.84 12.46 -16.62
CA GLN A 452 13.31 13.21 -17.80
C GLN A 452 14.79 12.98 -18.15
N LEU A 453 15.51 12.28 -17.27
CA LEU A 453 16.89 11.89 -17.55
C LEU A 453 16.93 10.79 -18.59
N ASP A 454 17.82 10.90 -19.56
CA ASP A 454 18.15 9.82 -20.48
C ASP A 454 19.11 8.84 -19.80
N ALA A 455 18.60 7.87 -19.04
CA ALA A 455 19.43 6.87 -18.39
C ALA A 455 19.87 5.82 -19.42
N GLU A 456 21.03 6.01 -20.03
CA GLU A 456 21.67 5.00 -20.90
C GLU A 456 22.70 4.15 -20.15
N VAL A 457 23.20 4.65 -19.01
CA VAL A 457 24.29 4.01 -18.25
C VAL A 457 23.77 3.51 -16.90
N ASP A 458 23.98 2.24 -16.66
CA ASP A 458 23.74 1.62 -15.33
C ASP A 458 24.89 2.01 -14.40
N PHE A 459 24.61 2.84 -13.40
CA PHE A 459 25.60 3.32 -12.43
C PHE A 459 26.41 2.19 -11.78
N ASN A 460 25.76 1.05 -11.51
CA ASN A 460 26.40 -0.10 -10.88
C ASN A 460 27.41 -0.83 -11.79
N LYS A 461 27.40 -0.57 -13.10
CA LYS A 461 28.37 -1.14 -14.05
C LYS A 461 29.61 -0.29 -14.23
N LEU A 462 29.65 0.92 -13.66
CA LEU A 462 30.84 1.79 -13.69
C LEU A 462 31.91 1.25 -12.73
N ALA A 463 33.06 0.88 -13.31
CA ALA A 463 34.10 0.17 -12.57
C ALA A 463 35.01 1.09 -11.74
N THR A 464 35.21 2.33 -12.17
CA THR A 464 36.15 3.27 -11.52
C THR A 464 35.40 4.40 -10.78
N ALA A 465 36.01 4.90 -9.69
CA ALA A 465 35.47 6.05 -8.95
C ALA A 465 35.35 7.28 -9.85
N GLN A 466 36.29 7.50 -10.78
CA GLN A 466 36.26 8.63 -11.68
C GLN A 466 35.06 8.58 -12.64
N GLU A 467 34.77 7.40 -13.21
CA GLU A 467 33.57 7.22 -14.07
C GLU A 467 32.27 7.51 -13.31
N ARG A 468 32.17 7.09 -12.05
CA ARG A 468 31.00 7.36 -11.19
C ARG A 468 30.85 8.86 -10.87
N VAL A 469 31.94 9.54 -10.57
CA VAL A 469 31.95 11.00 -10.35
C VAL A 469 31.51 11.74 -11.61
N ASP A 470 32.07 11.40 -12.76
CA ASP A 470 31.73 12.05 -14.03
C ASP A 470 30.24 11.83 -14.38
N TYR A 471 29.73 10.63 -14.16
CA TYR A 471 28.30 10.31 -14.33
C TYR A 471 27.41 11.13 -13.38
N LEU A 472 27.71 11.16 -12.08
CA LEU A 472 26.94 11.91 -11.10
C LEU A 472 26.95 13.42 -11.41
N LYS A 473 28.12 13.94 -11.76
CA LYS A 473 28.27 15.36 -12.15
C LYS A 473 27.40 15.72 -13.35
N GLN A 474 27.52 14.96 -14.44
CA GLN A 474 26.70 15.18 -15.63
C GLN A 474 25.19 15.07 -15.33
N THR A 475 24.81 14.11 -14.50
CA THR A 475 23.41 13.90 -14.11
C THR A 475 22.87 15.05 -13.26
N LEU A 476 23.61 15.49 -12.24
CA LEU A 476 23.24 16.63 -11.40
C LEU A 476 23.20 17.96 -12.17
N ASP A 477 24.14 18.20 -13.09
CA ASP A 477 24.15 19.38 -13.96
C ASP A 477 22.93 19.37 -14.90
N ARG A 478 22.55 18.22 -15.41
CA ARG A 478 21.35 18.06 -16.25
C ARG A 478 20.07 18.31 -15.44
N LEU A 479 19.99 17.76 -14.22
CA LEU A 479 18.86 17.98 -13.31
C LEU A 479 18.72 19.47 -12.94
N ALA A 480 19.84 20.17 -12.70
CA ALA A 480 19.83 21.60 -12.43
C ALA A 480 19.24 22.41 -13.62
N GLN A 481 19.63 22.08 -14.85
CA GLN A 481 19.06 22.70 -16.06
C GLN A 481 17.56 22.45 -16.21
N LEU A 482 17.08 21.23 -15.89
CA LEU A 482 15.67 20.87 -15.96
C LEU A 482 14.82 21.52 -14.87
N CYS A 483 15.45 21.88 -13.74
CA CYS A 483 14.77 22.50 -12.60
C CYS A 483 14.63 24.03 -12.73
N GLU A 484 15.49 24.72 -13.52
CA GLU A 484 15.49 26.18 -13.63
C GLU A 484 14.15 26.81 -14.07
N PRO A 485 13.41 26.29 -15.07
CA PRO A 485 12.08 26.84 -15.38
C PRO A 485 11.06 26.28 -14.39
N LYS A 486 10.57 27.12 -13.46
CA LYS A 486 9.41 26.73 -12.60
C LYS A 486 8.22 26.38 -13.49
N ARG A 487 7.66 25.21 -13.27
CA ARG A 487 6.52 24.74 -14.03
C ARG A 487 5.24 25.39 -13.55
N THR A 488 4.39 25.82 -14.48
CA THR A 488 3.07 26.39 -14.22
C THR A 488 1.93 25.53 -14.74
N GLU A 489 2.25 24.50 -15.51
CA GLU A 489 1.30 23.56 -16.09
C GLU A 489 1.71 22.14 -15.80
N LEU A 490 0.69 21.25 -15.68
CA LEU A 490 0.86 19.82 -15.53
C LEU A 490 0.96 19.18 -16.92
N ASP A 491 1.94 18.30 -17.10
CA ASP A 491 2.08 17.52 -18.34
C ASP A 491 1.72 16.05 -18.11
N SER A 492 1.30 15.36 -19.19
CA SER A 492 1.00 13.92 -19.15
C SER A 492 2.20 13.09 -18.69
N SER A 493 3.43 13.48 -19.04
CA SER A 493 4.66 12.82 -18.58
C SER A 493 4.82 12.83 -17.06
N ASP A 494 4.29 13.85 -16.38
CA ASP A 494 4.34 13.95 -14.92
C ASP A 494 3.45 12.89 -14.27
N LEU A 495 2.23 12.67 -14.82
CA LEU A 495 1.34 11.60 -14.39
C LEU A 495 1.99 10.21 -14.54
N PHE A 496 2.64 9.97 -15.67
CA PHE A 496 3.35 8.71 -15.91
C PHE A 496 4.47 8.47 -14.89
N ALA A 497 5.25 9.51 -14.58
CA ALA A 497 6.32 9.42 -13.58
C ALA A 497 5.80 9.09 -12.18
N VAL A 498 4.67 9.68 -11.80
CA VAL A 498 4.02 9.45 -10.50
C VAL A 498 3.45 8.03 -10.41
N VAL A 499 2.73 7.59 -11.43
CA VAL A 499 2.18 6.21 -11.48
C VAL A 499 3.32 5.19 -11.49
N ALA A 500 4.40 5.43 -12.25
CA ALA A 500 5.59 4.57 -12.26
C ALA A 500 6.20 4.41 -10.87
N LYS A 501 6.36 5.51 -10.13
CA LYS A 501 6.87 5.48 -8.75
C LYS A 501 5.94 4.74 -7.80
N GLN A 502 4.63 4.91 -7.95
CA GLN A 502 3.62 4.33 -7.07
C GLN A 502 3.45 2.82 -7.29
N THR A 503 3.49 2.39 -8.55
CA THR A 503 3.25 1.00 -8.95
C THR A 503 4.53 0.18 -9.12
N GLY A 504 5.69 0.83 -9.14
CA GLY A 504 6.97 0.20 -9.49
C GLY A 504 7.11 -0.15 -10.98
N ILE A 505 6.18 0.33 -11.84
CA ILE A 505 6.18 0.05 -13.28
C ILE A 505 6.85 1.21 -13.98
N PRO A 506 7.88 1.00 -14.81
CA PRO A 506 8.56 2.07 -15.52
C PRO A 506 7.70 2.60 -16.68
N LEU A 507 6.78 3.51 -16.39
CA LEU A 507 5.82 4.08 -17.36
C LEU A 507 6.35 5.31 -18.10
N GLY A 508 7.36 6.00 -17.58
CA GLY A 508 7.79 7.31 -18.07
C GLY A 508 8.60 7.32 -19.36
N LYS A 509 9.08 6.17 -19.86
CA LYS A 509 9.86 6.03 -21.11
C LYS A 509 9.17 5.16 -22.16
N VAL A 510 7.89 4.91 -21.97
CA VAL A 510 7.14 3.81 -22.57
C VAL A 510 6.76 4.02 -24.02
N GLN A 511 6.63 5.27 -24.52
CA GLN A 511 6.13 5.41 -25.90
C GLN A 511 7.19 5.27 -27.01
N SER A 512 8.43 5.67 -26.79
CA SER A 512 9.47 5.51 -27.85
C SER A 512 10.48 4.40 -27.52
N LYS A 513 10.96 4.32 -26.28
CA LYS A 513 11.96 3.33 -25.86
C LYS A 513 11.36 1.94 -25.56
N GLU A 514 10.10 1.84 -25.11
CA GLU A 514 9.42 0.54 -24.96
C GLU A 514 9.22 -0.12 -26.31
N ARG A 515 8.89 0.66 -27.34
CA ARG A 515 8.81 0.16 -28.71
C ARG A 515 10.15 -0.40 -29.17
N ASP A 516 11.25 0.35 -29.00
CA ASP A 516 12.59 -0.08 -29.37
C ASP A 516 13.07 -1.26 -28.51
N ARG A 517 12.73 -1.28 -27.24
CA ARG A 517 13.01 -2.38 -26.32
C ARG A 517 12.23 -3.64 -26.69
N LEU A 518 10.95 -3.50 -27.03
CA LEU A 518 10.13 -4.62 -27.53
C LEU A 518 10.65 -5.13 -28.87
N ILE A 519 11.07 -4.27 -29.77
CA ILE A 519 11.69 -4.69 -31.04
C ILE A 519 12.98 -5.50 -30.80
N ASN A 520 13.76 -5.15 -29.78
CA ASN A 520 15.00 -5.84 -29.41
C ASN A 520 14.80 -6.98 -28.38
N ALA A 521 13.55 -7.26 -27.99
CA ALA A 521 13.20 -8.25 -26.98
C ALA A 521 13.76 -9.65 -27.26
N GLU A 522 13.60 -10.08 -28.49
CA GLU A 522 14.04 -11.41 -28.95
C GLU A 522 15.56 -11.58 -28.78
N ALA A 523 16.35 -10.60 -29.20
CA ALA A 523 17.80 -10.61 -29.07
C ALA A 523 18.25 -10.59 -27.59
N THR A 524 17.52 -9.88 -26.73
CA THR A 524 17.81 -9.79 -25.31
C THR A 524 17.52 -11.09 -24.59
N LEU A 525 16.37 -11.70 -24.83
CA LEU A 525 16.00 -12.98 -24.21
C LEU A 525 16.86 -14.15 -24.69
N LYS A 526 17.21 -14.20 -25.99
CA LYS A 526 18.10 -15.22 -26.56
C LYS A 526 19.52 -15.20 -25.99
N LYS A 527 20.01 -14.06 -25.53
CA LYS A 527 21.30 -13.97 -24.82
C LYS A 527 21.30 -14.71 -23.48
N ARG A 528 20.15 -14.79 -22.83
CA ARG A 528 19.97 -15.41 -21.52
C ARG A 528 19.45 -16.85 -21.63
N VAL A 529 18.49 -17.09 -22.52
CA VAL A 529 17.87 -18.40 -22.74
C VAL A 529 18.35 -18.96 -24.07
N VAL A 530 19.39 -19.78 -23.99
CA VAL A 530 20.10 -20.31 -25.16
C VAL A 530 19.39 -21.57 -25.71
N GLY A 531 19.24 -21.65 -27.02
CA GLY A 531 18.70 -22.83 -27.71
C GLY A 531 17.19 -22.99 -27.66
N GLN A 532 16.44 -21.93 -27.25
CA GLN A 532 14.96 -21.96 -27.21
C GLN A 532 14.35 -20.83 -28.08
N ASP A 533 14.93 -20.59 -29.26
CA ASP A 533 14.58 -19.45 -30.09
C ASP A 533 13.10 -19.43 -30.50
N HIS A 534 12.53 -20.61 -30.83
CA HIS A 534 11.12 -20.73 -31.15
C HIS A 534 10.20 -20.44 -29.95
N ALA A 535 10.58 -20.90 -28.77
CA ALA A 535 9.80 -20.66 -27.53
C ALA A 535 9.78 -19.16 -27.17
N VAL A 536 10.92 -18.50 -27.28
CA VAL A 536 11.05 -17.05 -27.07
C VAL A 536 10.17 -16.30 -28.06
N LYS A 537 10.18 -16.68 -29.34
CA LYS A 537 9.37 -16.03 -30.38
C LYS A 537 7.87 -16.17 -30.11
N ILE A 538 7.36 -17.38 -29.82
CA ILE A 538 5.95 -17.63 -29.54
C ILE A 538 5.45 -16.76 -28.38
N VAL A 539 6.21 -16.71 -27.30
CA VAL A 539 5.81 -15.92 -26.11
C VAL A 539 5.83 -14.43 -26.44
N LEU A 540 6.83 -13.94 -27.15
CA LEU A 540 6.92 -12.53 -27.52
C LEU A 540 5.81 -12.09 -28.48
N ASP A 541 5.44 -12.90 -29.45
CA ASP A 541 4.36 -12.60 -30.41
C ASP A 541 3.04 -12.34 -29.65
N ALA A 542 2.70 -13.20 -28.69
CA ALA A 542 1.51 -13.02 -27.87
C ALA A 542 1.63 -11.83 -26.88
N VAL A 543 2.81 -11.56 -26.34
CA VAL A 543 3.05 -10.35 -25.53
C VAL A 543 2.84 -9.09 -26.37
N PHE A 544 3.29 -9.07 -27.63
CA PHE A 544 3.08 -7.95 -28.54
C PHE A 544 1.59 -7.76 -28.86
N GLU A 545 0.85 -8.84 -29.08
CA GLU A 545 -0.60 -8.80 -29.29
C GLU A 545 -1.31 -8.20 -28.07
N SER A 546 -0.97 -8.66 -26.87
CA SER A 546 -1.53 -8.12 -25.62
C SER A 546 -1.22 -6.64 -25.43
N ARG A 547 0.03 -6.22 -25.67
CA ARG A 547 0.46 -4.82 -25.51
C ARG A 547 -0.14 -3.89 -26.57
N SER A 548 -0.47 -4.40 -27.76
CA SER A 548 -1.17 -3.62 -28.80
C SER A 548 -2.65 -3.36 -28.49
N GLY A 549 -3.19 -3.96 -27.41
CA GLY A 549 -4.58 -3.80 -27.00
C GLY A 549 -5.57 -4.63 -27.82
N LEU A 550 -5.11 -5.61 -28.57
CA LEU A 550 -5.94 -6.51 -29.40
C LEU A 550 -6.55 -7.66 -28.58
N ASN A 551 -6.09 -7.89 -27.36
CA ASN A 551 -6.64 -8.91 -26.48
C ASN A 551 -7.98 -8.53 -25.87
N LYS A 552 -8.79 -9.53 -25.48
CA LYS A 552 -10.04 -9.32 -24.75
C LYS A 552 -9.75 -8.65 -23.40
N LYS A 553 -10.51 -7.61 -23.08
CA LYS A 553 -10.40 -6.91 -21.79
C LYS A 553 -10.73 -7.87 -20.65
N GLY A 554 -9.94 -7.82 -19.59
CA GLY A 554 -10.15 -8.60 -18.38
C GLY A 554 -9.48 -9.98 -18.35
N GLN A 555 -8.92 -10.47 -19.43
CA GLN A 555 -8.13 -11.72 -19.46
C GLN A 555 -6.65 -11.44 -19.13
N PRO A 556 -5.89 -12.44 -18.64
CA PRO A 556 -4.45 -12.32 -18.45
C PRO A 556 -3.71 -11.88 -19.74
N MET A 557 -2.51 -11.32 -19.58
CA MET A 557 -1.67 -10.87 -20.70
C MET A 557 -1.36 -11.99 -21.70
N GLY A 558 -1.30 -13.22 -21.20
CA GLY A 558 -1.16 -14.46 -21.95
C GLY A 558 -1.06 -15.63 -21.00
N SER A 559 -1.43 -16.82 -21.47
CA SER A 559 -1.34 -18.07 -20.71
C SER A 559 -0.65 -19.14 -21.54
N PHE A 560 0.54 -19.58 -21.08
CA PHE A 560 1.39 -20.49 -21.83
C PHE A 560 1.65 -21.78 -21.06
N PHE A 561 1.71 -22.86 -21.81
CA PHE A 561 2.06 -24.16 -21.26
C PHE A 561 3.42 -24.62 -21.82
N PHE A 562 4.46 -24.58 -20.98
CA PHE A 562 5.82 -24.96 -21.33
C PHE A 562 6.02 -26.48 -21.17
N LEU A 563 6.18 -27.18 -22.28
CA LEU A 563 6.38 -28.62 -22.31
C LEU A 563 7.81 -28.99 -22.68
N GLY A 564 8.36 -30.02 -22.08
CA GLY A 564 9.66 -30.55 -22.47
C GLY A 564 10.46 -31.17 -21.33
N PRO A 565 11.61 -31.73 -21.62
CA PRO A 565 12.46 -32.39 -20.63
C PRO A 565 12.89 -31.47 -19.49
N THR A 566 13.28 -32.06 -18.38
CA THR A 566 13.84 -31.33 -17.24
C THR A 566 15.17 -30.68 -17.63
N GLY A 567 15.40 -29.44 -17.16
CA GLY A 567 16.67 -28.72 -17.39
C GLY A 567 16.82 -28.10 -18.77
N THR A 568 15.74 -27.95 -19.55
CA THR A 568 15.73 -27.27 -20.87
C THR A 568 15.56 -25.75 -20.81
N GLY A 569 15.40 -25.17 -19.61
CA GLY A 569 15.34 -23.72 -19.44
C GLY A 569 13.94 -23.14 -19.25
N LYS A 570 12.90 -23.95 -19.00
CA LYS A 570 11.52 -23.49 -18.77
C LYS A 570 11.43 -22.41 -17.66
N THR A 571 11.97 -22.70 -16.50
CA THR A 571 12.00 -21.77 -15.36
C THR A 571 12.92 -20.57 -15.61
N GLU A 572 14.00 -20.74 -16.38
CA GLU A 572 14.90 -19.63 -16.73
C GLU A 572 14.25 -18.65 -17.71
N LEU A 573 13.47 -19.15 -18.69
CA LEU A 573 12.68 -18.27 -19.56
C LEU A 573 11.64 -17.49 -18.75
N SER A 574 11.01 -18.11 -17.75
CA SER A 574 10.06 -17.42 -16.86
C SER A 574 10.72 -16.27 -16.08
N LYS A 575 11.94 -16.47 -15.56
CA LYS A 575 12.74 -15.41 -14.91
C LYS A 575 13.16 -14.33 -15.90
N ALA A 576 13.61 -14.73 -17.09
CA ALA A 576 14.01 -13.79 -18.12
C ALA A 576 12.85 -12.91 -18.56
N LEU A 577 11.63 -13.48 -18.69
CA LEU A 577 10.41 -12.74 -19.00
C LEU A 577 10.03 -11.76 -17.87
N ALA A 578 10.12 -12.17 -16.60
CA ALA A 578 9.86 -11.27 -15.48
C ALA A 578 10.84 -10.07 -15.47
N ALA A 579 12.13 -10.33 -15.61
CA ALA A 579 13.15 -9.28 -15.72
C ALA A 579 12.97 -8.39 -16.97
N PHE A 580 12.51 -8.94 -18.06
CA PHE A 580 12.29 -8.20 -19.31
C PHE A 580 11.02 -7.33 -19.24
N LEU A 581 9.88 -7.92 -18.83
CA LEU A 581 8.57 -7.27 -18.86
C LEU A 581 8.38 -6.28 -17.70
N PHE A 582 8.94 -6.60 -16.53
CA PHE A 582 8.71 -5.87 -15.27
C PHE A 582 10.00 -5.36 -14.63
N GLU A 583 11.14 -5.43 -15.35
CA GLU A 583 12.48 -4.93 -14.95
C GLU A 583 13.08 -5.57 -13.69
N ASP A 584 12.40 -6.54 -13.08
CA ASP A 584 12.85 -7.22 -11.87
C ASP A 584 12.50 -8.72 -11.90
N GLU A 585 13.48 -9.57 -11.63
CA GLU A 585 13.24 -11.00 -11.46
C GLU A 585 12.35 -11.32 -10.25
N SER A 586 12.30 -10.45 -9.26
CA SER A 586 11.42 -10.59 -8.10
C SER A 586 9.93 -10.48 -8.46
N SER A 587 9.60 -10.00 -9.66
CA SER A 587 8.25 -9.99 -10.22
C SER A 587 7.81 -11.38 -10.70
N LEU A 588 8.63 -12.42 -10.52
CA LEU A 588 8.23 -13.82 -10.72
C LEU A 588 7.57 -14.36 -9.44
N ILE A 589 6.28 -14.66 -9.52
CA ILE A 589 5.53 -15.38 -8.49
C ILE A 589 5.54 -16.87 -8.86
N ARG A 590 6.27 -17.70 -8.11
CA ARG A 590 6.37 -19.14 -8.37
C ARG A 590 5.59 -19.95 -7.35
N PHE A 591 4.84 -20.94 -7.85
CA PHE A 591 4.20 -22.00 -7.08
C PHE A 591 4.69 -23.35 -7.57
N ASP A 592 5.26 -24.15 -6.68
CA ASP A 592 5.61 -25.54 -6.95
C ASP A 592 4.36 -26.39 -6.72
N MET A 593 3.79 -26.92 -7.78
CA MET A 593 2.53 -27.65 -7.70
C MET A 593 2.66 -29.03 -7.05
N SER A 594 3.88 -29.45 -6.77
CA SER A 594 4.12 -30.64 -5.95
C SER A 594 3.72 -30.47 -4.48
N GLU A 595 3.57 -29.24 -4.00
CA GLU A 595 3.06 -28.89 -2.67
C GLU A 595 1.53 -28.98 -2.59
N PHE A 596 0.84 -28.99 -3.74
CA PHE A 596 -0.61 -28.94 -3.86
C PHE A 596 -1.20 -30.27 -4.40
N LYS A 597 -0.66 -31.41 -3.97
CA LYS A 597 -1.10 -32.75 -4.38
C LYS A 597 -2.42 -33.19 -3.73
N GLU A 598 -2.73 -32.67 -2.56
CA GLU A 598 -3.88 -33.04 -1.77
C GLU A 598 -4.94 -31.92 -1.81
N GLU A 599 -6.22 -32.29 -1.73
CA GLU A 599 -7.33 -31.37 -1.84
C GLU A 599 -7.29 -30.26 -0.78
N HIS A 600 -6.90 -30.57 0.44
CA HIS A 600 -6.81 -29.57 1.49
C HIS A 600 -5.66 -28.57 1.28
N SER A 601 -4.57 -28.96 0.59
CA SER A 601 -3.48 -28.02 0.24
C SER A 601 -3.94 -26.99 -0.79
N VAL A 602 -4.90 -27.34 -1.66
CA VAL A 602 -5.47 -26.41 -2.64
C VAL A 602 -6.19 -25.25 -1.96
N ALA A 603 -6.81 -25.50 -0.80
CA ALA A 603 -7.46 -24.45 -0.03
C ALA A 603 -6.50 -23.31 0.38
N LEU A 604 -5.20 -23.56 0.48
CA LEU A 604 -4.21 -22.52 0.75
C LEU A 604 -4.12 -21.48 -0.37
N LEU A 605 -4.39 -21.88 -1.63
CA LEU A 605 -4.30 -20.95 -2.77
C LEU A 605 -5.41 -19.90 -2.76
N TYR A 606 -6.64 -20.28 -2.37
CA TYR A 606 -7.80 -19.40 -2.39
C TYR A 606 -8.42 -19.14 -1.00
N GLY A 607 -7.80 -19.64 0.08
CA GLY A 607 -8.21 -19.45 1.47
C GLY A 607 -8.87 -20.66 2.10
N ALA A 608 -8.61 -20.86 3.40
CA ALA A 608 -9.20 -21.91 4.19
C ALA A 608 -10.72 -21.69 4.42
N PRO A 609 -11.53 -22.75 4.66
CA PRO A 609 -12.92 -22.59 5.05
C PRO A 609 -13.08 -21.88 6.40
N PRO A 610 -14.22 -21.20 6.65
CA PRO A 610 -14.51 -20.61 7.96
C PRO A 610 -14.36 -21.63 9.09
N GLY A 611 -13.64 -21.23 10.15
CA GLY A 611 -13.40 -22.09 11.32
C GLY A 611 -12.14 -22.94 11.25
N TYR A 612 -11.39 -22.93 10.17
CA TYR A 612 -10.09 -23.59 10.05
C TYR A 612 -8.93 -22.60 10.26
N VAL A 613 -7.79 -23.12 10.73
CA VAL A 613 -6.56 -22.34 10.92
C VAL A 613 -6.14 -21.74 9.56
N GLY A 614 -5.81 -20.41 9.55
CA GLY A 614 -5.44 -19.71 8.33
C GLY A 614 -6.61 -19.07 7.56
N TYR A 615 -7.85 -19.13 8.06
CA TYR A 615 -8.99 -18.47 7.41
C TYR A 615 -8.80 -16.95 7.27
N GLU A 616 -8.29 -16.29 8.31
CA GLU A 616 -8.08 -14.82 8.32
C GLU A 616 -6.93 -14.36 7.40
N GLU A 617 -6.03 -15.25 7.05
CA GLU A 617 -4.90 -14.95 6.16
C GLU A 617 -5.35 -14.79 4.70
N GLY A 618 -6.49 -15.39 4.31
CA GLY A 618 -6.99 -15.41 2.95
C GLY A 618 -6.21 -16.33 2.02
N GLY A 619 -6.43 -16.19 0.70
CA GLY A 619 -5.77 -17.04 -0.30
C GLY A 619 -4.35 -16.60 -0.62
N LEU A 620 -3.38 -17.51 -0.54
CA LEU A 620 -1.97 -17.22 -0.84
C LEU A 620 -1.77 -16.69 -2.28
N LEU A 621 -2.47 -17.24 -3.26
CA LEU A 621 -2.42 -16.81 -4.65
C LEU A 621 -3.00 -15.40 -4.83
N VAL A 622 -4.17 -15.14 -4.21
CA VAL A 622 -4.83 -13.83 -4.23
C VAL A 622 -3.98 -12.77 -3.54
N ASN A 623 -3.40 -13.09 -2.38
CA ASN A 623 -2.54 -12.14 -1.66
C ASN A 623 -1.28 -11.77 -2.46
N LYS A 624 -0.61 -12.76 -3.08
CA LYS A 624 0.59 -12.50 -3.88
C LYS A 624 0.31 -11.66 -5.12
N ILE A 625 -0.80 -11.93 -5.83
CA ILE A 625 -1.14 -11.14 -7.03
C ILE A 625 -1.60 -9.73 -6.67
N ARG A 626 -2.28 -9.54 -5.53
CA ARG A 626 -2.62 -8.19 -5.02
C ARG A 626 -1.38 -7.37 -4.67
N GLN A 627 -0.36 -8.01 -4.11
CA GLN A 627 0.92 -7.35 -3.82
C GLN A 627 1.72 -7.03 -5.09
N LYS A 628 1.66 -7.90 -6.11
CA LYS A 628 2.39 -7.75 -7.37
C LYS A 628 1.47 -8.03 -8.57
N PRO A 629 0.57 -7.10 -8.92
CA PRO A 629 -0.39 -7.29 -10.02
C PRO A 629 0.29 -7.37 -11.39
N TYR A 630 1.48 -6.80 -11.52
CA TYR A 630 2.32 -6.87 -12.70
C TYR A 630 3.43 -7.91 -12.47
N SER A 631 3.15 -9.15 -12.83
CA SER A 631 4.05 -10.26 -12.53
C SER A 631 3.95 -11.38 -13.55
N VAL A 632 4.97 -12.23 -13.56
CA VAL A 632 4.89 -13.54 -14.19
C VAL A 632 4.50 -14.54 -13.12
N VAL A 633 3.36 -15.20 -13.27
CA VAL A 633 2.90 -16.24 -12.35
C VAL A 633 3.24 -17.60 -12.95
N LEU A 634 4.14 -18.32 -12.29
CA LEU A 634 4.63 -19.63 -12.72
C LEU A 634 4.07 -20.75 -11.84
N PHE A 635 3.29 -21.64 -12.43
CA PHE A 635 2.84 -22.89 -11.83
C PHE A 635 3.75 -24.03 -12.33
N ASP A 636 4.71 -24.43 -11.52
CA ASP A 636 5.76 -25.39 -11.89
C ASP A 636 5.30 -26.83 -11.58
N GLU A 637 5.57 -27.76 -12.49
CA GLU A 637 5.20 -29.20 -12.41
C GLU A 637 3.69 -29.43 -12.20
N ILE A 638 2.87 -28.79 -13.04
CA ILE A 638 1.41 -28.74 -12.91
C ILE A 638 0.74 -30.13 -12.91
N GLU A 639 1.37 -31.14 -13.54
CA GLU A 639 0.90 -32.53 -13.56
C GLU A 639 0.87 -33.20 -12.18
N LYS A 640 1.51 -32.60 -11.19
CA LYS A 640 1.53 -33.10 -9.81
C LYS A 640 0.40 -32.57 -8.95
N ALA A 641 -0.29 -31.54 -9.43
CA ALA A 641 -1.35 -30.87 -8.68
C ALA A 641 -2.61 -31.73 -8.53
N HIS A 642 -3.36 -31.53 -7.44
CA HIS A 642 -4.69 -32.12 -7.28
C HIS A 642 -5.65 -31.55 -8.34
N LYS A 643 -6.60 -32.37 -8.80
CA LYS A 643 -7.53 -32.00 -9.89
C LYS A 643 -8.39 -30.77 -9.60
N SER A 644 -8.69 -30.48 -8.34
CA SER A 644 -9.48 -29.29 -7.95
C SER A 644 -8.77 -27.95 -8.19
N VAL A 645 -7.44 -27.95 -8.38
CA VAL A 645 -6.68 -26.73 -8.71
C VAL A 645 -7.09 -26.18 -10.08
N PHE A 646 -7.44 -27.05 -11.02
CA PHE A 646 -7.81 -26.65 -12.38
C PHE A 646 -9.06 -25.78 -12.43
N ASP A 647 -9.99 -25.94 -11.48
CA ASP A 647 -11.20 -25.12 -11.41
C ASP A 647 -10.84 -23.66 -11.08
N LEU A 648 -9.79 -23.41 -10.28
CA LEU A 648 -9.25 -22.07 -10.01
C LEU A 648 -8.60 -21.47 -11.26
N PHE A 649 -7.84 -22.29 -12.01
CA PHE A 649 -7.21 -21.83 -13.24
C PHE A 649 -8.21 -21.48 -14.32
N LEU A 650 -9.33 -22.20 -14.43
CA LEU A 650 -10.40 -21.86 -15.36
C LEU A 650 -10.95 -20.47 -15.07
N GLN A 651 -11.18 -20.14 -13.82
CA GLN A 651 -11.65 -18.81 -13.43
C GLN A 651 -10.63 -17.70 -13.76
N ILE A 652 -9.34 -17.94 -13.46
CA ILE A 652 -8.26 -16.98 -13.79
C ILE A 652 -8.14 -16.77 -15.30
N LEU A 653 -8.20 -17.85 -16.11
CA LEU A 653 -8.00 -17.76 -17.56
C LEU A 653 -9.21 -17.15 -18.28
N ASP A 654 -10.44 -17.34 -17.77
CA ASP A 654 -11.66 -16.80 -18.37
C ASP A 654 -11.92 -15.34 -17.99
N GLU A 655 -11.88 -15.06 -16.69
CA GLU A 655 -12.29 -13.78 -16.11
C GLU A 655 -11.10 -12.87 -15.76
N GLY A 656 -9.87 -13.41 -15.72
CA GLY A 656 -8.68 -12.71 -15.23
C GLY A 656 -8.74 -12.35 -13.75
N LYS A 657 -9.68 -12.91 -13.00
CA LYS A 657 -9.89 -12.63 -11.59
C LYS A 657 -10.06 -13.91 -10.80
N LEU A 658 -9.64 -13.89 -9.54
CA LEU A 658 -9.88 -14.96 -8.59
C LEU A 658 -10.36 -14.36 -7.27
N HIS A 659 -11.46 -14.87 -6.75
CA HIS A 659 -11.99 -14.48 -5.45
C HIS A 659 -11.50 -15.46 -4.38
N ASP A 660 -10.94 -14.93 -3.29
CA ASP A 660 -10.65 -15.74 -2.13
C ASP A 660 -11.92 -15.94 -1.25
N ARG A 661 -11.82 -16.79 -0.24
CA ARG A 661 -12.95 -17.06 0.68
C ARG A 661 -13.28 -15.89 1.61
N LEU A 662 -12.44 -14.88 1.69
CA LEU A 662 -12.71 -13.62 2.38
C LEU A 662 -13.40 -12.59 1.46
N GLY A 663 -13.66 -12.93 0.19
CA GLY A 663 -14.21 -12.02 -0.82
C GLY A 663 -13.18 -11.05 -1.41
N ARG A 664 -11.89 -11.23 -1.13
CA ARG A 664 -10.84 -10.41 -1.76
C ARG A 664 -10.64 -10.84 -3.20
N VAL A 665 -10.47 -9.88 -4.09
CA VAL A 665 -10.26 -10.14 -5.52
C VAL A 665 -8.78 -10.04 -5.85
N GLY A 666 -8.24 -11.08 -6.49
CA GLY A 666 -6.94 -11.04 -7.15
C GLY A 666 -7.15 -10.80 -8.65
N ASP A 667 -6.57 -9.74 -9.19
CA ASP A 667 -6.65 -9.37 -10.60
C ASP A 667 -5.39 -9.83 -11.34
N PHE A 668 -5.58 -10.71 -12.33
CA PHE A 668 -4.53 -11.31 -13.16
C PHE A 668 -4.46 -10.69 -14.56
N SER A 669 -5.27 -9.66 -14.86
CA SER A 669 -5.35 -9.06 -16.22
C SER A 669 -4.02 -8.47 -16.69
N ASN A 670 -3.14 -8.09 -15.77
CA ASN A 670 -1.80 -7.58 -16.05
C ASN A 670 -0.69 -8.62 -15.80
N ALA A 671 -1.04 -9.87 -15.52
CA ALA A 671 -0.09 -10.94 -15.27
C ALA A 671 0.09 -11.84 -16.51
N LEU A 672 1.29 -12.41 -16.63
CA LEU A 672 1.60 -13.47 -17.58
C LEU A 672 1.54 -14.80 -16.85
N ILE A 673 0.68 -15.71 -17.29
CA ILE A 673 0.48 -17.02 -16.63
C ILE A 673 1.28 -18.09 -17.35
N LEU A 674 2.13 -18.80 -16.61
CA LEU A 674 2.97 -19.85 -17.13
C LEU A 674 2.73 -21.17 -16.38
N PHE A 675 2.49 -22.23 -17.11
CA PHE A 675 2.45 -23.59 -16.60
C PHE A 675 3.64 -24.36 -17.11
N THR A 676 4.29 -25.18 -16.30
CA THR A 676 5.36 -26.07 -16.77
C THR A 676 5.01 -27.53 -16.53
N SER A 677 5.42 -28.39 -17.43
CA SER A 677 5.28 -29.85 -17.30
C SER A 677 6.37 -30.59 -18.05
N ASN A 678 6.59 -31.83 -17.63
CA ASN A 678 7.47 -32.78 -18.31
C ASN A 678 6.69 -33.83 -19.14
N ILE A 679 5.36 -33.69 -19.25
CA ILE A 679 4.51 -34.56 -20.05
C ILE A 679 4.91 -34.47 -21.51
N GLY A 680 4.90 -35.60 -22.21
CA GLY A 680 5.23 -35.65 -23.64
C GLY A 680 6.72 -35.42 -23.97
N SER A 681 7.61 -35.39 -22.97
CA SER A 681 9.04 -35.08 -23.17
C SER A 681 9.71 -35.98 -24.19
N GLN A 682 9.39 -37.30 -24.24
CA GLN A 682 9.97 -38.22 -25.19
C GLN A 682 9.55 -37.88 -26.63
N PHE A 683 8.27 -37.62 -26.83
CA PHE A 683 7.74 -37.23 -28.16
C PHE A 683 8.39 -35.91 -28.63
N ILE A 684 8.56 -34.94 -27.73
CA ILE A 684 9.21 -33.66 -28.05
C ILE A 684 10.66 -33.88 -28.43
N VAL A 685 11.42 -34.68 -27.69
CA VAL A 685 12.81 -35.03 -28.00
C VAL A 685 12.93 -35.72 -29.37
N ASP A 686 12.07 -36.71 -29.64
CA ASP A 686 12.09 -37.46 -30.90
C ASP A 686 11.75 -36.59 -32.13
N SER A 687 10.83 -35.63 -31.95
CA SER A 687 10.45 -34.67 -32.97
C SER A 687 11.58 -33.69 -33.29
N PHE A 688 12.20 -33.10 -32.29
CA PHE A 688 13.34 -32.18 -32.47
C PHE A 688 14.57 -32.90 -33.04
N ASN A 689 14.83 -34.16 -32.68
CA ASN A 689 15.88 -34.97 -33.25
C ASN A 689 15.67 -35.26 -34.77
N LYS A 690 14.41 -35.27 -35.21
CA LYS A 690 14.03 -35.32 -36.62
C LYS A 690 14.07 -33.94 -37.32
N GLY A 691 14.43 -32.88 -36.61
CA GLY A 691 14.46 -31.51 -37.13
C GLY A 691 13.08 -30.85 -37.27
N VAL A 692 12.04 -31.42 -36.64
CA VAL A 692 10.66 -30.91 -36.70
C VAL A 692 10.25 -30.36 -35.33
N VAL A 693 9.76 -29.15 -35.33
CA VAL A 693 9.12 -28.57 -34.12
C VAL A 693 7.74 -29.21 -33.99
N PRO A 694 7.39 -29.81 -32.82
CA PRO A 694 6.07 -30.43 -32.63
C PRO A 694 4.94 -29.40 -32.89
N GLN A 695 3.90 -29.82 -33.57
CA GLN A 695 2.73 -28.96 -33.82
C GLN A 695 1.82 -28.94 -32.58
N ASN A 696 1.07 -27.85 -32.43
CA ASN A 696 0.17 -27.65 -31.29
C ASN A 696 -0.86 -28.79 -31.16
N ASN A 697 -1.38 -29.29 -32.28
CA ASN A 697 -2.37 -30.39 -32.29
C ASN A 697 -1.79 -31.68 -31.73
N ASP A 698 -0.55 -32.06 -32.09
CA ASP A 698 0.09 -33.26 -31.61
C ASP A 698 0.34 -33.22 -30.10
N LEU A 699 0.68 -32.01 -29.60
CA LEU A 699 0.88 -31.78 -28.17
C LEU A 699 -0.45 -31.80 -27.40
N MET A 700 -1.51 -31.24 -27.98
CA MET A 700 -2.86 -31.27 -27.43
C MET A 700 -3.37 -32.70 -27.24
N ASP A 701 -3.18 -33.57 -28.22
CA ASP A 701 -3.60 -34.97 -28.15
C ASP A 701 -2.91 -35.73 -27.02
N ILE A 702 -1.63 -35.42 -26.77
CA ILE A 702 -0.90 -35.99 -25.63
C ILE A 702 -1.44 -35.43 -24.31
N MET A 703 -1.68 -34.12 -24.23
CA MET A 703 -2.09 -33.44 -23.01
C MET A 703 -3.51 -33.78 -22.59
N GLN A 704 -4.43 -34.07 -23.51
CA GLN A 704 -5.81 -34.49 -23.22
C GLN A 704 -5.90 -35.74 -22.33
N ASN A 705 -4.87 -36.59 -22.31
CA ASN A 705 -4.78 -37.75 -21.44
C ASN A 705 -4.56 -37.38 -19.97
N TYR A 706 -4.12 -36.14 -19.70
CA TYR A 706 -3.74 -35.68 -18.34
C TYR A 706 -4.61 -34.52 -17.85
N PHE A 707 -5.07 -33.64 -18.77
CA PHE A 707 -5.77 -32.42 -18.46
C PHE A 707 -7.14 -32.37 -19.15
N ARG A 708 -8.10 -31.68 -18.54
CA ARG A 708 -9.44 -31.50 -19.12
C ARG A 708 -9.37 -30.65 -20.40
N PRO A 709 -10.15 -30.99 -21.45
CA PRO A 709 -10.18 -30.19 -22.68
C PRO A 709 -10.53 -28.71 -22.47
N GLU A 710 -11.42 -28.42 -21.47
CA GLU A 710 -11.81 -27.05 -21.13
C GLU A 710 -10.63 -26.20 -20.67
N PHE A 711 -9.70 -26.78 -19.90
CA PHE A 711 -8.49 -26.08 -19.45
C PHE A 711 -7.54 -25.84 -20.62
N LEU A 712 -7.31 -26.88 -21.44
CA LEU A 712 -6.40 -26.77 -22.59
C LEU A 712 -6.90 -25.74 -23.62
N GLY A 713 -8.21 -25.65 -23.84
CA GLY A 713 -8.82 -24.71 -24.79
C GLY A 713 -8.76 -23.25 -24.36
N ARG A 714 -8.34 -22.95 -23.13
CA ARG A 714 -8.18 -21.59 -22.60
C ARG A 714 -6.73 -21.09 -22.59
N LEU A 715 -5.81 -21.96 -22.93
CA LEU A 715 -4.40 -21.57 -23.06
C LEU A 715 -4.21 -20.72 -24.33
N THR A 716 -3.37 -19.70 -24.23
CA THR A 716 -2.97 -18.90 -25.38
C THR A 716 -2.18 -19.77 -26.35
N GLU A 717 -1.18 -20.52 -25.82
CA GLU A 717 -0.33 -21.37 -26.66
C GLU A 717 0.37 -22.46 -25.84
N ILE A 718 0.66 -23.61 -26.46
CA ILE A 718 1.52 -24.64 -25.91
C ILE A 718 2.91 -24.51 -26.52
N VAL A 719 3.91 -24.39 -25.70
CA VAL A 719 5.29 -24.08 -26.12
C VAL A 719 6.19 -25.29 -25.84
N PRO A 720 6.61 -26.04 -26.89
CA PRO A 720 7.56 -27.12 -26.70
C PRO A 720 8.98 -26.59 -26.53
N PHE A 721 9.70 -27.10 -25.53
CA PHE A 721 11.10 -26.80 -25.30
C PHE A 721 12.00 -27.84 -25.93
N SER A 722 12.93 -27.39 -26.79
CA SER A 722 13.88 -28.26 -27.44
C SER A 722 14.84 -28.92 -26.45
N PRO A 723 15.27 -30.15 -26.70
CA PRO A 723 16.33 -30.78 -25.91
C PRO A 723 17.63 -29.99 -26.02
N ILE A 724 18.44 -30.05 -24.97
CA ILE A 724 19.72 -29.35 -24.92
C ILE A 724 20.76 -30.15 -25.75
N THR A 725 21.42 -29.47 -26.70
CA THR A 725 22.51 -30.00 -27.52
C THR A 725 23.86 -29.71 -26.86
N GLU A 726 24.91 -30.42 -27.31
CA GLU A 726 26.29 -30.17 -26.84
C GLU A 726 26.74 -28.72 -27.04
N GLU A 727 26.39 -28.12 -28.15
CA GLU A 727 26.70 -26.70 -28.41
C GLU A 727 25.99 -25.78 -27.44
N THR A 728 24.72 -26.05 -27.14
CA THR A 728 23.90 -25.29 -26.15
C THR A 728 24.47 -25.43 -24.75
N VAL A 729 24.89 -26.64 -24.34
CA VAL A 729 25.53 -26.88 -23.02
C VAL A 729 26.78 -26.03 -22.84
N THR A 730 27.63 -25.96 -23.86
CA THR A 730 28.87 -25.16 -23.82
C THR A 730 28.56 -23.67 -23.65
N ARG A 731 27.57 -23.14 -24.34
CA ARG A 731 27.12 -21.74 -24.16
C ARG A 731 26.51 -21.49 -22.79
N ILE A 732 25.71 -22.41 -22.26
CA ILE A 732 25.14 -22.32 -20.90
C ILE A 732 26.26 -22.32 -19.86
N PHE A 733 27.28 -23.19 -20.05
CA PHE A 733 28.47 -23.22 -19.19
C PHE A 733 29.17 -21.87 -19.18
N GLU A 734 29.38 -21.24 -20.35
CA GLU A 734 30.03 -19.92 -20.46
C GLU A 734 29.23 -18.80 -19.75
N ILE A 735 27.89 -18.84 -19.83
CA ILE A 735 27.05 -17.87 -19.11
C ILE A 735 27.24 -18.00 -17.61
N HIS A 736 27.21 -19.22 -17.06
CA HIS A 736 27.39 -19.43 -15.62
C HIS A 736 28.85 -19.21 -15.16
N LEU A 737 29.82 -19.48 -16.06
CA LEU A 737 31.23 -19.23 -15.80
C LEU A 737 31.52 -17.73 -15.62
N LYS A 738 30.85 -16.84 -16.36
CA LYS A 738 31.01 -15.38 -16.21
C LYS A 738 30.80 -14.90 -14.78
N GLY A 739 29.84 -15.49 -14.05
CA GLY A 739 29.64 -15.18 -12.64
C GLY A 739 30.82 -15.54 -11.74
N LEU A 740 31.49 -16.66 -12.02
CA LEU A 740 32.71 -17.05 -11.31
C LEU A 740 33.89 -16.17 -11.70
N LEU A 741 34.05 -15.84 -12.97
CA LEU A 741 35.11 -14.96 -13.47
C LEU A 741 35.04 -13.59 -12.81
N LYS A 742 33.84 -12.99 -12.72
CA LYS A 742 33.64 -11.69 -12.05
C LYS A 742 34.08 -11.73 -10.58
N LEU A 743 33.71 -12.78 -9.84
CA LEU A 743 34.12 -12.95 -8.44
C LEU A 743 35.65 -13.11 -8.27
N LEU A 744 36.32 -13.69 -9.24
CA LEU A 744 37.79 -13.82 -9.23
C LEU A 744 38.48 -12.50 -9.60
N GLU A 745 37.92 -11.77 -10.60
CA GLU A 745 38.36 -10.41 -10.97
C GLU A 745 38.29 -9.44 -9.78
N GLU A 746 37.20 -9.49 -8.99
CA GLU A 746 37.04 -8.70 -7.75
C GLU A 746 38.13 -9.01 -6.70
N GLN A 747 38.73 -10.22 -6.74
CA GLN A 747 39.87 -10.62 -5.90
C GLN A 747 41.25 -10.38 -6.58
N GLY A 748 41.24 -9.80 -7.77
CA GLY A 748 42.44 -9.57 -8.56
C GLY A 748 43.06 -10.83 -9.16
N ILE A 749 42.26 -11.90 -9.37
CA ILE A 749 42.70 -13.19 -9.92
C ILE A 749 42.12 -13.35 -11.33
N GLU A 750 42.96 -13.57 -12.29
CA GLU A 750 42.56 -13.85 -13.67
C GLU A 750 42.50 -15.37 -13.92
N LEU A 751 41.35 -15.86 -14.44
CA LEU A 751 41.20 -17.28 -14.79
C LEU A 751 41.12 -17.43 -16.31
N VAL A 752 42.08 -18.13 -16.89
CA VAL A 752 42.19 -18.36 -18.34
C VAL A 752 41.89 -19.82 -18.66
N MET A 753 40.99 -20.04 -19.65
CA MET A 753 40.62 -21.37 -20.14
C MET A 753 40.54 -21.39 -21.65
N ALA A 754 41.17 -22.36 -22.28
CA ALA A 754 41.02 -22.60 -23.70
C ALA A 754 39.59 -23.05 -24.06
N PRO A 755 39.07 -22.75 -25.27
CA PRO A 755 37.74 -23.16 -25.68
C PRO A 755 37.46 -24.66 -25.56
N GLU A 756 38.46 -25.48 -25.84
CA GLU A 756 38.39 -26.96 -25.71
C GLU A 756 38.17 -27.40 -24.28
N VAL A 757 38.90 -26.76 -23.32
CA VAL A 757 38.75 -27.05 -21.90
C VAL A 757 37.39 -26.66 -21.38
N LYS A 758 36.85 -25.54 -21.85
CA LYS A 758 35.46 -25.12 -21.53
C LYS A 758 34.45 -26.15 -21.99
N ARG A 759 34.59 -26.64 -23.22
CA ARG A 759 33.71 -27.66 -23.78
C ARG A 759 33.79 -28.97 -23.01
N ASP A 760 35.02 -29.44 -22.69
CA ASP A 760 35.23 -30.71 -21.97
C ASP A 760 34.59 -30.66 -20.59
N ILE A 761 34.78 -29.56 -19.85
CA ILE A 761 34.20 -29.38 -18.52
C ILE A 761 32.64 -29.24 -18.63
N ALA A 762 32.14 -28.52 -19.63
CA ALA A 762 30.71 -28.42 -19.88
C ALA A 762 30.06 -29.79 -20.14
N MET A 763 30.73 -30.65 -20.94
CA MET A 763 30.26 -32.00 -21.25
C MET A 763 30.27 -32.95 -20.04
N MET A 764 31.15 -32.73 -19.03
CA MET A 764 31.08 -33.46 -17.77
C MET A 764 29.74 -33.20 -17.02
N GLY A 765 29.14 -32.03 -17.24
CA GLY A 765 27.85 -31.65 -16.66
C GLY A 765 26.63 -31.97 -17.53
N PHE A 766 26.81 -32.47 -18.71
CA PHE A 766 25.73 -32.83 -19.61
C PHE A 766 25.20 -34.25 -19.36
N ASN A 767 23.90 -34.35 -19.19
CA ASN A 767 23.20 -35.62 -19.12
C ASN A 767 21.92 -35.51 -19.97
N PRO A 768 21.71 -36.38 -20.96
CA PRO A 768 20.50 -36.33 -21.80
C PRO A 768 19.18 -36.35 -21.04
N GLN A 769 19.12 -36.94 -19.84
CA GLN A 769 17.91 -37.02 -19.00
C GLN A 769 17.69 -35.76 -18.16
N TYR A 770 18.75 -35.11 -17.70
CA TYR A 770 18.69 -33.95 -16.78
C TYR A 770 19.06 -32.62 -17.46
N GLY A 771 19.38 -32.63 -18.74
CA GLY A 771 19.74 -31.46 -19.53
C GLY A 771 20.96 -30.73 -18.99
N ALA A 772 20.89 -29.40 -18.90
CA ALA A 772 21.98 -28.56 -18.40
C ALA A 772 21.95 -28.32 -16.86
N ARG A 773 20.98 -28.90 -16.13
CA ARG A 773 20.85 -28.69 -14.67
C ARG A 773 22.14 -29.06 -13.90
N PRO A 774 22.88 -30.14 -14.25
CA PRO A 774 24.13 -30.46 -13.55
C PRO A 774 25.31 -29.53 -13.83
N VAL A 775 25.26 -28.69 -14.87
CA VAL A 775 26.36 -27.79 -15.30
C VAL A 775 26.80 -26.87 -14.14
N ILE A 776 25.86 -26.30 -13.41
CA ILE A 776 26.17 -25.45 -12.22
C ILE A 776 26.89 -26.26 -11.16
N GLY A 777 26.49 -27.51 -10.94
CA GLY A 777 27.12 -28.43 -10.01
C GLY A 777 28.58 -28.75 -10.41
N ILE A 778 28.84 -28.92 -11.70
CA ILE A 778 30.17 -29.16 -12.23
C ILE A 778 31.06 -27.91 -12.07
N ILE A 779 30.57 -26.72 -12.39
CA ILE A 779 31.32 -25.46 -12.15
C ILE A 779 31.69 -25.36 -10.68
N ARG A 780 30.77 -25.67 -9.78
CA ARG A 780 31.06 -25.66 -8.33
C ARG A 780 32.10 -26.71 -7.95
N LYS A 781 31.96 -27.93 -8.40
CA LYS A 781 32.81 -29.08 -8.00
C LYS A 781 34.16 -29.02 -8.64
N GLU A 782 34.28 -28.79 -9.93
CA GLU A 782 35.48 -28.91 -10.72
C GLU A 782 36.27 -27.59 -10.84
N LEU A 783 35.62 -26.43 -10.64
CA LEU A 783 36.30 -25.13 -10.71
C LEU A 783 36.30 -24.42 -9.36
N ARG A 784 35.10 -24.11 -8.78
CA ARG A 784 35.04 -23.26 -7.59
C ARG A 784 35.68 -23.87 -6.36
N HIS A 785 35.44 -25.15 -6.07
CA HIS A 785 36.05 -25.82 -4.90
C HIS A 785 37.57 -25.95 -4.98
N PRO A 786 38.19 -26.39 -6.10
CA PRO A 786 39.64 -26.42 -6.22
C PRO A 786 40.28 -25.04 -6.16
N LEU A 787 39.71 -24.03 -6.85
CA LEU A 787 40.19 -22.66 -6.80
C LEU A 787 40.16 -22.09 -5.36
N SER A 788 39.05 -22.31 -4.65
CA SER A 788 38.93 -21.86 -3.24
C SER A 788 40.03 -22.48 -2.36
N LYS A 789 40.39 -23.76 -2.57
CA LYS A 789 41.47 -24.41 -1.85
C LYS A 789 42.86 -23.81 -2.19
N LEU A 790 43.06 -23.45 -3.46
CA LEU A 790 44.32 -22.82 -3.90
C LEU A 790 44.49 -21.41 -3.31
N ILE A 791 43.38 -20.63 -3.29
CA ILE A 791 43.37 -19.29 -2.70
C ILE A 791 43.60 -19.36 -1.19
N ILE A 792 42.86 -20.22 -0.46
CA ILE A 792 43.01 -20.37 1.00
C ILE A 792 44.41 -20.89 1.38
N SER A 793 45.00 -21.77 0.55
CA SER A 793 46.36 -22.28 0.81
C SER A 793 47.50 -21.29 0.43
N GLY A 794 47.14 -20.09 -0.07
CA GLY A 794 48.10 -19.06 -0.49
C GLY A 794 48.91 -19.41 -1.76
N LYS A 795 48.49 -20.44 -2.50
CA LYS A 795 49.09 -20.84 -3.79
C LYS A 795 48.66 -19.98 -4.95
N VAL A 796 47.54 -19.28 -4.78
CA VAL A 796 46.97 -18.26 -5.71
C VAL A 796 46.74 -17.00 -4.90
N LYS A 797 47.28 -15.88 -5.35
CA LYS A 797 47.18 -14.56 -4.71
C LYS A 797 46.62 -13.54 -5.68
N SER A 798 46.25 -12.38 -5.15
CA SER A 798 45.83 -11.23 -5.97
C SER A 798 47.00 -10.83 -6.91
N GLY A 799 46.73 -10.69 -8.18
CA GLY A 799 47.66 -10.43 -9.26
C GLY A 799 48.05 -11.68 -10.05
N ASP A 800 47.67 -12.88 -9.62
CA ASP A 800 48.06 -14.11 -10.32
C ASP A 800 47.08 -14.45 -11.45
N THR A 801 47.60 -15.00 -12.56
CA THR A 801 46.81 -15.59 -13.64
C THR A 801 46.81 -17.11 -13.47
N VAL A 802 45.63 -17.71 -13.38
CA VAL A 802 45.43 -19.16 -13.26
C VAL A 802 44.95 -19.73 -14.58
N GLU A 803 45.77 -20.58 -15.20
CA GLU A 803 45.42 -21.32 -16.42
C GLU A 803 44.81 -22.68 -16.06
N VAL A 804 43.64 -23.01 -16.60
CA VAL A 804 43.01 -24.33 -16.44
C VAL A 804 43.31 -25.18 -17.66
N ARG A 805 43.88 -26.39 -17.45
CA ARG A 805 44.18 -27.38 -18.46
C ARG A 805 43.53 -28.70 -18.15
N MET A 806 43.25 -29.51 -19.15
CA MET A 806 42.77 -30.88 -18.94
C MET A 806 43.91 -31.83 -18.88
N LYS A 807 43.98 -32.65 -17.80
CA LYS A 807 44.91 -33.72 -17.63
C LYS A 807 44.21 -34.97 -17.15
N GLU A 808 44.32 -36.06 -17.92
CA GLU A 808 43.67 -37.33 -17.60
C GLU A 808 42.17 -37.19 -17.31
N GLY A 809 41.47 -36.32 -18.08
CA GLY A 809 40.04 -36.07 -17.93
C GLY A 809 39.62 -35.25 -16.70
N ARG A 810 40.57 -34.57 -16.02
CA ARG A 810 40.26 -33.65 -14.91
C ARG A 810 40.91 -32.29 -15.11
N PRO A 811 40.30 -31.21 -14.61
CA PRO A 811 40.88 -29.88 -14.68
C PRO A 811 42.09 -29.77 -13.70
N GLU A 812 43.23 -29.36 -14.23
CA GLU A 812 44.48 -29.02 -13.48
C GLU A 812 44.68 -27.51 -13.53
N PHE A 813 45.01 -26.89 -12.40
CA PHE A 813 45.20 -25.46 -12.27
C PHE A 813 46.69 -25.12 -12.23
N VAL A 814 47.12 -24.28 -13.15
CA VAL A 814 48.52 -23.86 -13.27
C VAL A 814 48.58 -22.35 -13.02
N THR A 815 49.21 -21.92 -11.94
CA THR A 815 49.45 -20.49 -11.63
C THR A 815 50.64 -19.98 -12.45
N ARG A 816 50.48 -18.86 -13.09
CA ARG A 816 51.55 -18.09 -13.78
C ARG A 816 51.77 -16.78 -13.08
#